data_31e1851dfb6ad636f351731bb03523c1
#
_entry.id   31e1851dfb6ad636f351731bb03523c1
#
_cell.length_a   1.000
_cell.length_b   1.000
_cell.length_c   1.000
_cell.angle_alpha   90.00
_cell.angle_beta   90.00
_cell.angle_gamma   90.00
#
_symmetry.space_group_name_H-M   'P 1'
#
loop_
_entity.id
_entity.type
_entity.pdbx_description
1 polymer ?
#
loop_
_entity_poly.entity_id
_entity_poly.type
_entity_poly.pdbx_seq_one_letter_code
_entity_poly.pdbx_strand_id
1 'polypeptide(L)'
;MIDQATIDRILDAAQIVDVVSEFVTLRRRGVNYIGLCPFHNEKTPSFSVSPSKGLCKCFSCGKGGNVVHFIMEHEQLSYYEALRWLANKYHIEVKERELTDEEKQAHSLRESLFVVNQFASEYFQDILYNHIDGQRIGMTYLRSRGFRDDIIKKFQLGYSTDSHDALARTAKQKGYQEEFLVKTGLCYRKDDGSLRDRFWGRVIFPVHTLSGKVVAFGGRVLSAATKNVQMKYVNSPESEIYHKSRELYGIYFAKQAIVRQDRCFLVEGYTDVISMHQSGIENVVASSGTALTSDQIRLIHRFTNNITVLYDGDGAGIKASIRGIDMLLEEGMNIKVCLLPDGDDPDSFARKHNATDYQTYINEHEVDFIRFKTNLLMEEAGKDPIKRASLISSIVKSISVIPDSIVRSVYTRECSQLLQMEEKILIEAVNKLIEQAQENKYKEIQRKQRQATQDAQPAPPTTYPETQPTEIPIPDETQLPPAPLETAAEYIPPTAEQPAGQPASTPVPTDNYLSYIPLEGNEQKLFYKKEQLLLQMIVRYGEKVMCYFEDENGEEQPLTVIECISSSLKEDELQFHYPLDRRILKEAENHLHDEGFVSERYFLTHPDPEISKQAAELASDRYQLSKYHSKGQAIITDEERLYELVPRLLIDFKLSIVEEEMKHTLQALANPDIYNNPEKCQEIMQHYKELQKIQIPMAQKAGDRVILR
;
A
#
# COMPACT_ATOMS: atom_id res chain seq x y z
N MET A 1 18.25 10.24 -10.57
CA MET A 1 17.72 8.96 -11.12
C MET A 1 18.73 8.41 -12.08
N ILE A 2 18.87 7.08 -12.19
CA ILE A 2 19.74 6.42 -13.16
C ILE A 2 19.14 6.67 -14.56
N ASP A 3 19.96 7.05 -15.55
CA ASP A 3 19.49 7.26 -16.91
C ASP A 3 19.11 5.93 -17.59
N GLN A 4 18.22 5.98 -18.60
CA GLN A 4 17.69 4.78 -19.26
C GLN A 4 18.82 3.97 -19.92
N ALA A 5 19.77 4.63 -20.55
CA ALA A 5 20.89 3.94 -21.22
C ALA A 5 21.75 3.16 -20.20
N THR A 6 21.91 3.66 -18.99
CA THR A 6 22.59 2.95 -17.89
C THR A 6 21.74 1.78 -17.37
N ILE A 7 20.40 1.95 -17.26
CA ILE A 7 19.49 0.85 -16.89
C ILE A 7 19.58 -0.28 -17.91
N ASP A 8 19.53 0.05 -19.21
CA ASP A 8 19.63 -0.94 -20.29
C ASP A 8 20.97 -1.68 -20.25
N ARG A 9 22.08 -0.97 -20.04
CA ARG A 9 23.42 -1.60 -19.87
C ARG A 9 23.48 -2.55 -18.67
N ILE A 10 22.84 -2.20 -17.55
CA ILE A 10 22.78 -3.06 -16.37
C ILE A 10 21.98 -4.32 -16.68
N LEU A 11 20.82 -4.18 -17.31
CA LEU A 11 19.94 -5.29 -17.66
C LEU A 11 20.54 -6.21 -18.73
N ASP A 12 21.23 -5.66 -19.73
CA ASP A 12 21.93 -6.44 -20.76
C ASP A 12 23.11 -7.24 -20.18
N ALA A 13 23.82 -6.68 -19.19
CA ALA A 13 24.92 -7.36 -18.52
C ALA A 13 24.45 -8.40 -17.49
N ALA A 14 23.35 -8.14 -16.80
CA ALA A 14 22.86 -8.96 -15.70
C ALA A 14 21.99 -10.12 -16.19
N GLN A 15 22.64 -11.21 -16.62
CA GLN A 15 21.92 -12.41 -17.04
C GLN A 15 21.13 -13.03 -15.87
N ILE A 16 19.81 -13.20 -16.05
CA ILE A 16 18.90 -13.67 -14.98
C ILE A 16 19.33 -14.99 -14.37
N VAL A 17 19.83 -15.93 -15.19
CA VAL A 17 20.27 -17.26 -14.72
C VAL A 17 21.50 -17.15 -13.82
N ASP A 18 22.46 -16.31 -14.20
CA ASP A 18 23.71 -16.15 -13.45
C ASP A 18 23.41 -15.51 -12.08
N VAL A 19 22.60 -14.45 -12.08
CA VAL A 19 22.23 -13.77 -10.83
C VAL A 19 21.41 -14.69 -9.92
N VAL A 20 20.38 -15.36 -10.44
CA VAL A 20 19.53 -16.24 -9.63
C VAL A 20 20.28 -17.46 -9.12
N SER A 21 21.25 -18.01 -9.89
CA SER A 21 22.02 -19.19 -9.49
C SER A 21 22.89 -18.97 -8.24
N GLU A 22 23.19 -17.72 -7.88
CA GLU A 22 23.91 -17.42 -6.63
C GLU A 22 23.05 -17.64 -5.39
N PHE A 23 21.72 -17.59 -5.53
CA PHE A 23 20.77 -17.67 -4.41
C PHE A 23 19.96 -18.97 -4.44
N VAL A 24 19.77 -19.57 -5.62
CA VAL A 24 18.89 -20.72 -5.85
C VAL A 24 19.63 -21.78 -6.65
N THR A 25 19.62 -23.02 -6.17
CA THR A 25 20.12 -24.17 -6.96
C THR A 25 19.18 -24.44 -8.13
N LEU A 26 19.61 -24.08 -9.33
CA LEU A 26 18.83 -24.24 -10.54
C LEU A 26 19.17 -25.53 -11.29
N ARG A 27 18.15 -26.20 -11.83
CA ARG A 27 18.27 -27.39 -12.70
C ARG A 27 17.63 -27.09 -14.05
N ARG A 28 18.31 -27.44 -15.14
CA ARG A 28 17.78 -27.21 -16.48
C ARG A 28 16.56 -28.10 -16.76
N ARG A 29 15.48 -27.48 -17.28
CA ARG A 29 14.27 -28.16 -17.71
C ARG A 29 13.82 -27.59 -19.05
N GLY A 30 14.21 -28.26 -20.13
CA GLY A 30 14.01 -27.79 -21.50
C GLY A 30 14.82 -26.54 -21.81
N VAL A 31 14.17 -25.44 -22.18
CA VAL A 31 14.77 -24.13 -22.46
C VAL A 31 14.90 -23.26 -21.19
N ASN A 32 14.20 -23.62 -20.12
CA ASN A 32 14.20 -22.91 -18.85
C ASN A 32 14.99 -23.65 -17.77
N TYR A 33 15.18 -22.96 -16.64
CA TYR A 33 15.70 -23.53 -15.41
C TYR A 33 14.61 -23.56 -14.34
N ILE A 34 14.66 -24.55 -13.45
CA ILE A 34 13.75 -24.64 -12.30
C ILE A 34 14.52 -24.86 -11.02
N GLY A 35 14.01 -24.32 -9.91
CA GLY A 35 14.55 -24.49 -8.57
C GLY A 35 13.48 -24.37 -7.51
N LEU A 36 13.86 -24.53 -6.24
CA LEU A 36 12.99 -24.20 -5.13
C LEU A 36 12.89 -22.67 -5.01
N CYS A 37 11.70 -22.18 -4.74
CA CYS A 37 11.46 -20.74 -4.65
C CYS A 37 12.19 -20.13 -3.45
N PRO A 38 12.95 -19.04 -3.62
CA PRO A 38 13.60 -18.36 -2.51
C PRO A 38 12.64 -17.47 -1.69
N PHE A 39 11.42 -17.28 -2.17
CA PHE A 39 10.44 -16.36 -1.59
C PHE A 39 9.39 -17.02 -0.70
N HIS A 40 9.28 -18.36 -0.74
CA HIS A 40 8.41 -19.14 0.14
C HIS A 40 8.97 -20.56 0.32
N ASN A 41 8.51 -21.23 1.36
CA ASN A 41 8.99 -22.58 1.67
C ASN A 41 8.19 -23.63 0.85
N GLU A 42 8.90 -24.41 0.03
CA GLU A 42 8.29 -25.47 -0.79
C GLU A 42 9.19 -26.71 -0.86
N LYS A 43 8.58 -27.88 -1.03
CA LYS A 43 9.30 -29.16 -1.22
C LYS A 43 9.48 -29.52 -2.69
N THR A 44 8.63 -29.00 -3.56
CA THR A 44 8.60 -29.28 -4.99
C THR A 44 8.98 -28.02 -5.76
N PRO A 45 9.99 -28.06 -6.66
CA PRO A 45 10.42 -26.87 -7.39
C PRO A 45 9.29 -26.27 -8.23
N SER A 46 8.92 -25.03 -7.94
CA SER A 46 7.93 -24.25 -8.70
C SER A 46 8.48 -22.93 -9.25
N PHE A 47 9.71 -22.61 -8.92
CA PHE A 47 10.38 -21.40 -9.38
C PHE A 47 11.06 -21.64 -10.72
N SER A 48 10.60 -20.97 -11.77
CA SER A 48 11.07 -21.09 -13.13
C SER A 48 11.87 -19.85 -13.54
N VAL A 49 12.99 -20.04 -14.22
CA VAL A 49 13.83 -18.96 -14.76
C VAL A 49 13.96 -19.18 -16.27
N SER A 50 13.56 -18.17 -17.05
CA SER A 50 13.62 -18.16 -18.51
C SER A 50 14.80 -17.30 -19.00
N PRO A 51 15.89 -17.89 -19.51
CA PRO A 51 17.02 -17.15 -20.03
C PRO A 51 16.65 -16.28 -21.23
N SER A 52 15.81 -16.81 -22.14
CA SER A 52 15.42 -16.14 -23.39
C SER A 52 14.58 -14.89 -23.17
N LYS A 53 13.77 -14.88 -22.09
CA LYS A 53 12.92 -13.73 -21.71
C LYS A 53 13.56 -12.83 -20.65
N GLY A 54 14.68 -13.24 -20.03
CA GLY A 54 15.29 -12.51 -18.92
C GLY A 54 14.40 -12.45 -17.66
N LEU A 55 13.47 -13.42 -17.49
CA LEU A 55 12.45 -13.42 -16.43
C LEU A 55 12.56 -14.63 -15.54
N CYS A 56 12.16 -14.45 -14.28
CA CYS A 56 11.88 -15.55 -13.35
C CYS A 56 10.45 -15.44 -12.82
N LYS A 57 9.83 -16.57 -12.46
CA LYS A 57 8.51 -16.63 -11.83
C LYS A 57 8.32 -17.89 -11.01
N CYS A 58 7.80 -17.72 -9.81
CA CYS A 58 7.28 -18.82 -9.02
C CYS A 58 5.79 -19.05 -9.36
N PHE A 59 5.45 -20.25 -9.84
CA PHE A 59 4.06 -20.58 -10.17
C PHE A 59 3.21 -20.98 -8.96
N SER A 60 3.83 -21.10 -7.78
CA SER A 60 3.15 -21.38 -6.53
C SER A 60 2.73 -20.10 -5.80
N CYS A 61 3.68 -19.17 -5.54
CA CYS A 61 3.41 -17.93 -4.82
C CYS A 61 3.21 -16.70 -5.73
N GLY A 62 3.36 -16.85 -7.05
CA GLY A 62 3.16 -15.77 -8.03
C GLY A 62 4.33 -14.77 -8.15
N LYS A 63 5.27 -14.72 -7.19
CA LYS A 63 6.40 -13.78 -7.22
C LYS A 63 7.34 -14.04 -8.38
N GLY A 64 7.83 -12.97 -9.00
CA GLY A 64 8.75 -13.03 -10.13
C GLY A 64 8.96 -11.68 -10.79
N GLY A 65 9.61 -11.66 -11.95
CA GLY A 65 9.92 -10.46 -12.71
C GLY A 65 11.27 -10.59 -13.42
N ASN A 66 11.86 -9.45 -13.83
CA ASN A 66 13.19 -9.41 -14.39
C ASN A 66 14.26 -9.51 -13.27
N VAL A 67 15.54 -9.44 -13.65
CA VAL A 67 16.66 -9.56 -12.72
C VAL A 67 16.65 -8.49 -11.61
N VAL A 68 16.19 -7.28 -11.91
CA VAL A 68 16.07 -6.21 -10.91
C VAL A 68 14.99 -6.54 -9.90
N HIS A 69 13.82 -6.98 -10.37
CA HIS A 69 12.72 -7.41 -9.48
C HIS A 69 13.12 -8.59 -8.60
N PHE A 70 13.90 -9.54 -9.14
CA PHE A 70 14.42 -10.65 -8.34
C PHE A 70 15.28 -10.14 -7.18
N ILE A 71 16.23 -9.23 -7.45
CA ILE A 71 17.08 -8.64 -6.41
C ILE A 71 16.27 -7.76 -5.45
N MET A 72 15.29 -6.99 -5.94
CA MET A 72 14.38 -6.22 -5.07
C MET A 72 13.67 -7.13 -4.06
N GLU A 73 13.10 -8.23 -4.53
CA GLU A 73 12.34 -9.17 -3.68
C GLU A 73 13.25 -10.01 -2.77
N HIS A 74 14.44 -10.41 -3.25
CA HIS A 74 15.36 -11.26 -2.48
C HIS A 74 16.12 -10.46 -1.42
N GLU A 75 16.73 -9.34 -1.81
CA GLU A 75 17.53 -8.49 -0.92
C GLU A 75 16.70 -7.41 -0.20
N GLN A 76 15.40 -7.32 -0.56
CA GLN A 76 14.47 -6.32 0.00
C GLN A 76 14.97 -4.88 -0.24
N LEU A 77 15.42 -4.62 -1.46
CA LEU A 77 15.92 -3.34 -1.92
C LEU A 77 14.84 -2.59 -2.71
N SER A 78 14.93 -1.26 -2.75
CA SER A 78 14.19 -0.45 -3.71
C SER A 78 14.70 -0.69 -5.14
N TYR A 79 13.93 -0.31 -6.16
CA TYR A 79 14.30 -0.47 -7.56
C TYR A 79 15.69 0.13 -7.88
N TYR A 80 15.94 1.35 -7.44
CA TYR A 80 17.23 2.02 -7.67
C TYR A 80 18.38 1.41 -6.87
N GLU A 81 18.13 0.91 -5.66
CA GLU A 81 19.14 0.19 -4.88
C GLU A 81 19.50 -1.16 -5.52
N ALA A 82 18.50 -1.87 -6.07
CA ALA A 82 18.71 -3.10 -6.81
C ALA A 82 19.52 -2.87 -8.10
N LEU A 83 19.22 -1.78 -8.83
CA LEU A 83 20.04 -1.38 -10.01
C LEU A 83 21.47 -1.05 -9.62
N ARG A 84 21.71 -0.31 -8.54
CA ARG A 84 23.06 -0.03 -8.04
C ARG A 84 23.78 -1.30 -7.58
N TRP A 85 23.06 -2.22 -6.95
CA TRP A 85 23.61 -3.52 -6.57
C TRP A 85 24.09 -4.30 -7.78
N LEU A 86 23.28 -4.39 -8.84
CA LEU A 86 23.65 -5.03 -10.10
C LEU A 86 24.78 -4.29 -10.80
N ALA A 87 24.75 -2.96 -10.87
CA ALA A 87 25.79 -2.14 -11.45
C ALA A 87 27.16 -2.38 -10.77
N ASN A 88 27.18 -2.41 -9.44
CA ASN A 88 28.39 -2.71 -8.68
C ASN A 88 28.90 -4.13 -8.97
N LYS A 89 28.01 -5.12 -9.04
CA LYS A 89 28.36 -6.51 -9.35
C LYS A 89 29.01 -6.66 -10.72
N TYR A 90 28.48 -5.97 -11.72
CA TYR A 90 28.98 -6.04 -13.12
C TYR A 90 29.96 -4.92 -13.48
N HIS A 91 30.42 -4.16 -12.48
CA HIS A 91 31.37 -3.03 -12.64
C HIS A 91 30.92 -2.00 -13.69
N ILE A 92 29.61 -1.71 -13.70
CA ILE A 92 29.02 -0.71 -14.59
C ILE A 92 28.99 0.64 -13.86
N GLU A 93 29.59 1.65 -14.46
CA GLU A 93 29.51 3.02 -13.94
C GLU A 93 28.09 3.55 -14.13
N VAL A 94 27.47 3.97 -13.01
CA VAL A 94 26.11 4.50 -13.00
C VAL A 94 26.14 5.97 -13.36
N LYS A 95 25.64 6.32 -14.54
CA LYS A 95 25.37 7.71 -14.91
C LYS A 95 24.01 8.10 -14.40
N GLU A 96 23.95 9.16 -13.62
CA GLU A 96 22.70 9.71 -13.11
C GLU A 96 22.18 10.79 -14.08
N ARG A 97 20.87 10.73 -14.39
CA ARG A 97 20.21 11.80 -15.15
C ARG A 97 20.35 13.11 -14.39
N GLU A 98 20.64 14.20 -15.09
CA GLU A 98 20.58 15.52 -14.51
C GLU A 98 19.15 15.80 -14.03
N LEU A 99 19.02 15.92 -12.71
CA LEU A 99 17.76 16.30 -12.05
C LEU A 99 17.52 17.81 -12.26
N THR A 100 16.26 18.21 -12.23
CA THR A 100 15.92 19.65 -12.13
C THR A 100 16.53 20.23 -10.86
N ASP A 101 16.72 21.53 -10.80
CA ASP A 101 17.34 22.16 -9.62
C ASP A 101 16.48 21.98 -8.36
N GLU A 102 15.15 21.91 -8.49
CA GLU A 102 14.23 21.60 -7.40
C GLU A 102 14.36 20.14 -6.94
N GLU A 103 14.44 19.19 -7.89
CA GLU A 103 14.66 17.78 -7.58
C GLU A 103 16.04 17.53 -6.96
N LYS A 104 17.08 18.23 -7.43
CA LYS A 104 18.43 18.20 -6.82
C LYS A 104 18.42 18.70 -5.40
N GLN A 105 17.72 19.80 -5.12
CA GLN A 105 17.60 20.36 -3.78
C GLN A 105 16.83 19.42 -2.84
N ALA A 106 15.70 18.87 -3.27
CA ALA A 106 14.92 17.92 -2.49
C ALA A 106 15.70 16.62 -2.20
N HIS A 107 16.41 16.08 -3.20
CA HIS A 107 17.26 14.90 -3.04
C HIS A 107 18.44 15.18 -2.10
N SER A 108 19.13 16.30 -2.28
CA SER A 108 20.24 16.74 -1.42
C SER A 108 19.77 16.96 0.03
N LEU A 109 18.59 17.57 0.22
CA LEU A 109 18.00 17.74 1.54
C LEU A 109 17.72 16.39 2.20
N ARG A 110 17.05 15.48 1.47
CA ARG A 110 16.74 14.13 2.00
C ARG A 110 17.99 13.33 2.36
N GLU A 111 19.02 13.39 1.52
CA GLU A 111 20.32 12.78 1.83
C GLU A 111 20.97 13.39 3.08
N SER A 112 20.94 14.71 3.20
CA SER A 112 21.46 15.42 4.36
C SER A 112 20.76 15.00 5.65
N LEU A 113 19.43 14.76 5.61
CA LEU A 113 18.67 14.26 6.77
C LEU A 113 19.08 12.82 7.15
N PHE A 114 19.34 11.93 6.18
CA PHE A 114 19.88 10.60 6.46
C PHE A 114 21.28 10.64 7.07
N VAL A 115 22.16 11.50 6.54
CA VAL A 115 23.53 11.68 7.06
C VAL A 115 23.50 12.16 8.51
N VAL A 116 22.63 13.11 8.83
CA VAL A 116 22.48 13.62 10.21
C VAL A 116 21.92 12.56 11.15
N ASN A 117 20.95 11.73 10.72
CA ASN A 117 20.43 10.64 11.53
C ASN A 117 21.46 9.53 11.73
N GLN A 118 22.26 9.23 10.71
CA GLN A 118 23.36 8.26 10.84
C GLN A 118 24.41 8.75 11.84
N PHE A 119 24.81 10.02 11.73
CA PHE A 119 25.71 10.64 12.71
C PHE A 119 25.13 10.56 14.15
N ALA A 120 23.84 10.87 14.32
CA ALA A 120 23.20 10.80 15.64
C ALA A 120 23.18 9.36 16.20
N SER A 121 22.92 8.37 15.34
CA SER A 121 22.99 6.94 15.73
C SER A 121 24.39 6.55 16.23
N GLU A 122 25.40 6.92 15.46
CA GLU A 122 26.81 6.66 15.83
C GLU A 122 27.20 7.40 17.13
N TYR A 123 26.77 8.64 17.28
CA TYR A 123 26.98 9.42 18.50
C TYR A 123 26.36 8.76 19.73
N PHE A 124 25.08 8.34 19.65
CA PHE A 124 24.42 7.70 20.78
C PHE A 124 25.04 6.34 21.13
N GLN A 125 25.50 5.59 20.13
CA GLN A 125 26.27 4.37 20.36
C GLN A 125 27.62 4.65 21.02
N ASP A 126 28.36 5.64 20.54
CA ASP A 126 29.63 6.04 21.13
C ASP A 126 29.46 6.44 22.60
N ILE A 127 28.44 7.24 22.91
CA ILE A 127 28.10 7.57 24.30
C ILE A 127 27.79 6.33 25.12
N LEU A 128 27.03 5.36 24.60
CA LEU A 128 26.68 4.14 25.31
C LEU A 128 27.91 3.30 25.65
N TYR A 129 28.88 3.17 24.72
CA TYR A 129 30.04 2.29 24.87
C TYR A 129 31.24 2.96 25.50
N ASN A 130 31.47 4.25 25.25
CA ASN A 130 32.73 4.93 25.59
C ASN A 130 32.59 6.05 26.65
N HIS A 131 31.36 6.54 26.91
CA HIS A 131 31.13 7.56 27.94
C HIS A 131 30.83 6.92 29.32
N ILE A 132 31.30 7.53 30.41
CA ILE A 132 31.13 7.01 31.75
C ILE A 132 29.65 6.81 32.14
N ASP A 133 28.80 7.79 31.82
CA ASP A 133 27.34 7.71 32.08
C ASP A 133 26.67 6.69 31.17
N GLY A 134 27.13 6.55 29.93
CA GLY A 134 26.65 5.52 29.01
C GLY A 134 26.85 4.11 29.57
N GLN A 135 28.04 3.82 30.10
CA GLN A 135 28.34 2.52 30.71
C GLN A 135 27.64 2.30 32.05
N ARG A 136 27.64 3.32 32.90
CA ARG A 136 27.08 3.18 34.27
C ARG A 136 25.55 3.20 34.28
N ILE A 137 24.93 3.94 33.41
CA ILE A 137 23.46 4.12 33.39
C ILE A 137 22.83 3.35 32.22
N GLY A 138 23.21 3.68 30.98
CA GLY A 138 22.61 3.12 29.77
C GLY A 138 22.87 1.61 29.63
N MET A 139 24.15 1.20 29.66
CA MET A 139 24.55 -0.19 29.51
C MET A 139 24.09 -1.05 30.71
N THR A 140 24.19 -0.51 31.93
CA THR A 140 23.69 -1.20 33.15
C THR A 140 22.18 -1.44 33.03
N TYR A 141 21.41 -0.46 32.53
CA TYR A 141 19.98 -0.63 32.30
C TYR A 141 19.68 -1.72 31.24
N LEU A 142 20.39 -1.70 30.10
CA LEU A 142 20.17 -2.69 29.02
C LEU A 142 20.51 -4.10 29.52
N ARG A 143 21.64 -4.27 30.23
CA ARG A 143 22.03 -5.56 30.81
C ARG A 143 21.09 -6.00 31.92
N SER A 144 20.57 -5.09 32.75
CA SER A 144 19.60 -5.45 33.80
C SER A 144 18.26 -5.93 33.20
N ARG A 145 17.96 -5.57 31.95
CA ARG A 145 16.85 -6.12 31.18
C ARG A 145 17.20 -7.46 30.50
N GLY A 146 18.41 -7.97 30.67
CA GLY A 146 18.84 -9.24 30.09
C GLY A 146 19.30 -9.15 28.64
N PHE A 147 19.50 -7.95 28.07
CA PHE A 147 20.00 -7.82 26.70
C PHE A 147 21.51 -8.15 26.64
N ARG A 148 21.87 -9.02 25.69
CA ARG A 148 23.24 -9.36 25.39
C ARG A 148 23.93 -8.27 24.57
N ASP A 149 25.24 -8.16 24.72
CA ASP A 149 26.03 -7.11 24.05
C ASP A 149 26.00 -7.25 22.52
N ASP A 150 25.91 -8.48 21.97
CA ASP A 150 25.74 -8.73 20.53
C ASP A 150 24.40 -8.18 20.00
N ILE A 151 23.31 -8.30 20.76
CA ILE A 151 22.00 -7.80 20.43
C ILE A 151 21.93 -6.27 20.57
N ILE A 152 22.53 -5.72 21.63
CA ILE A 152 22.65 -4.26 21.82
C ILE A 152 23.34 -3.63 20.60
N LYS A 153 24.41 -4.26 20.12
CA LYS A 153 25.15 -3.82 18.94
C LYS A 153 24.36 -4.03 17.65
N LYS A 154 23.69 -5.18 17.49
CA LYS A 154 22.87 -5.51 16.30
C LYS A 154 21.77 -4.49 16.09
N PHE A 155 21.05 -4.10 17.16
CA PHE A 155 19.97 -3.10 17.11
C PHE A 155 20.48 -1.66 17.21
N GLN A 156 21.80 -1.44 17.24
CA GLN A 156 22.44 -0.12 17.31
C GLN A 156 21.93 0.74 18.48
N LEU A 157 21.64 0.10 19.63
CA LEU A 157 21.14 0.80 20.80
C LEU A 157 22.14 1.84 21.28
N GLY A 158 21.63 2.95 21.79
CA GLY A 158 22.45 4.07 22.23
C GLY A 158 22.02 4.66 23.57
N TYR A 159 22.75 5.64 24.02
CA TYR A 159 22.42 6.44 25.20
C TYR A 159 22.66 7.93 24.94
N SER A 160 21.79 8.76 25.43
CA SER A 160 21.96 10.24 25.45
C SER A 160 22.12 10.70 26.90
N THR A 161 23.16 11.47 27.16
CA THR A 161 23.46 12.00 28.50
C THR A 161 22.39 12.98 29.00
N ASP A 162 22.44 13.35 30.27
CA ASP A 162 21.52 14.32 30.88
C ASP A 162 21.75 15.76 30.40
N SER A 163 22.81 16.03 29.65
CA SER A 163 23.04 17.32 29.02
C SER A 163 21.99 17.62 27.96
N HIS A 164 21.40 18.81 28.05
CA HIS A 164 20.28 19.17 27.17
C HIS A 164 20.70 19.63 25.76
N ASP A 165 22.00 19.71 25.47
CA ASP A 165 22.56 20.26 24.23
C ASP A 165 23.83 19.54 23.76
N ALA A 166 24.14 18.36 24.32
CA ALA A 166 25.36 17.62 24.02
C ALA A 166 25.46 17.19 22.57
N LEU A 167 24.37 16.62 22.02
CA LEU A 167 24.28 16.24 20.61
C LEU A 167 24.38 17.46 19.71
N ALA A 168 23.61 18.51 20.01
CA ALA A 168 23.59 19.74 19.20
C ALA A 168 24.99 20.39 19.13
N ARG A 169 25.71 20.50 20.26
CA ARG A 169 27.07 21.01 20.29
C ARG A 169 28.06 20.16 19.50
N THR A 170 27.99 18.84 19.67
CA THR A 170 28.88 17.89 18.95
C THR A 170 28.63 17.93 17.46
N ALA A 171 27.35 17.97 17.03
CA ALA A 171 26.97 18.09 15.63
C ALA A 171 27.51 19.39 15.01
N LYS A 172 27.36 20.52 15.71
CA LYS A 172 27.88 21.82 15.27
C LYS A 172 29.41 21.82 15.12
N GLN A 173 30.10 21.24 16.08
CA GLN A 173 31.59 21.12 16.04
C GLN A 173 32.05 20.27 14.84
N LYS A 174 31.27 19.27 14.42
CA LYS A 174 31.52 18.42 13.25
C LYS A 174 31.00 19.01 11.93
N GLY A 175 30.45 20.24 11.95
CA GLY A 175 30.02 20.97 10.75
C GLY A 175 28.61 20.65 10.27
N TYR A 176 27.79 19.92 11.04
CA TYR A 176 26.39 19.67 10.69
C TYR A 176 25.54 20.92 10.89
N GLN A 177 24.64 21.18 9.95
CA GLN A 177 23.75 22.33 9.99
C GLN A 177 22.62 22.14 11.03
N GLU A 178 22.35 23.14 11.82
CA GLU A 178 21.31 23.13 12.86
C GLU A 178 19.93 22.88 12.30
N GLU A 179 19.66 23.34 11.08
CA GLU A 179 18.39 23.14 10.39
C GLU A 179 18.04 21.65 10.21
N PHE A 180 19.02 20.82 9.85
CA PHE A 180 18.80 19.39 9.68
C PHE A 180 18.56 18.66 11.00
N LEU A 181 19.19 19.10 12.09
CA LEU A 181 18.91 18.58 13.44
C LEU A 181 17.46 18.88 13.88
N VAL A 182 16.93 20.03 13.50
CA VAL A 182 15.54 20.42 13.78
C VAL A 182 14.57 19.66 12.86
N LYS A 183 14.85 19.60 11.57
CA LYS A 183 14.00 18.89 10.59
C LYS A 183 13.88 17.40 10.87
N THR A 184 14.92 16.74 11.36
CA THR A 184 14.88 15.33 11.80
C THR A 184 14.25 15.15 13.18
N GLY A 185 14.00 16.24 13.90
CA GLY A 185 13.48 16.21 15.26
C GLY A 185 14.46 15.70 16.31
N LEU A 186 15.76 15.61 16.01
CA LEU A 186 16.82 15.34 16.99
C LEU A 186 16.94 16.45 18.02
N CYS A 187 16.75 17.68 17.56
CA CYS A 187 16.74 18.88 18.39
C CYS A 187 15.46 19.70 18.15
N TYR A 188 15.19 20.62 19.05
CA TYR A 188 14.14 21.64 18.89
C TYR A 188 14.67 23.00 19.33
N ARG A 189 14.11 24.09 18.78
CA ARG A 189 14.43 25.45 19.18
C ARG A 189 13.51 25.89 20.32
N LYS A 190 14.09 26.53 21.32
CA LYS A 190 13.35 27.26 22.36
C LYS A 190 12.98 28.68 21.89
N ASP A 191 12.14 29.36 22.67
CA ASP A 191 11.73 30.75 22.41
C ASP A 191 12.93 31.72 22.43
N ASP A 192 14.00 31.39 23.17
CA ASP A 192 15.25 32.11 23.20
C ASP A 192 16.19 31.84 22.00
N GLY A 193 15.75 31.02 21.04
CA GLY A 193 16.51 30.62 19.86
C GLY A 193 17.56 29.53 20.12
N SER A 194 17.77 29.08 21.35
CA SER A 194 18.74 28.02 21.69
C SER A 194 18.26 26.67 21.24
N LEU A 195 19.18 25.81 20.76
CA LEU A 195 18.90 24.40 20.43
C LEU A 195 18.92 23.55 21.70
N ARG A 196 17.98 22.61 21.75
CA ARG A 196 17.90 21.60 22.80
C ARG A 196 17.74 20.19 22.18
N ASP A 197 18.46 19.23 22.77
CA ASP A 197 18.36 17.83 22.41
C ASP A 197 17.01 17.25 22.84
N ARG A 198 16.34 16.52 21.96
CA ARG A 198 15.04 15.90 22.28
C ARG A 198 15.17 14.71 23.20
N PHE A 199 16.27 13.97 23.08
CA PHE A 199 16.43 12.64 23.70
C PHE A 199 17.34 12.62 24.93
N TRP A 200 17.61 13.78 25.55
CA TRP A 200 18.47 13.86 26.72
C TRP A 200 18.04 12.90 27.85
N GLY A 201 19.01 12.30 28.55
CA GLY A 201 18.78 11.39 29.67
C GLY A 201 18.07 10.07 29.31
N ARG A 202 18.23 9.57 28.06
CA ARG A 202 17.44 8.44 27.57
C ARG A 202 18.29 7.35 26.95
N VAL A 203 17.83 6.09 27.10
CA VAL A 203 18.27 4.99 26.23
C VAL A 203 17.58 5.14 24.87
N ILE A 204 18.34 4.97 23.81
CA ILE A 204 17.96 5.26 22.44
C ILE A 204 17.74 3.97 21.62
N PHE A 205 16.65 3.92 20.90
CA PHE A 205 16.22 2.84 20.01
C PHE A 205 16.13 3.40 18.58
N PRO A 206 17.10 3.16 17.70
CA PRO A 206 17.04 3.63 16.32
C PRO A 206 15.95 2.89 15.53
N VAL A 207 15.19 3.64 14.74
CA VAL A 207 14.19 3.10 13.80
C VAL A 207 14.82 3.04 12.42
N HIS A 208 14.74 1.86 11.78
CA HIS A 208 15.36 1.61 10.48
C HIS A 208 14.32 1.48 9.38
N THR A 209 14.64 1.98 8.19
CA THR A 209 13.92 1.64 6.96
C THR A 209 14.10 0.16 6.62
N LEU A 210 13.38 -0.33 5.61
CA LEU A 210 13.60 -1.67 5.04
C LEU A 210 15.04 -1.89 4.54
N SER A 211 15.71 -0.85 4.06
CA SER A 211 17.11 -0.90 3.59
C SER A 211 18.15 -0.75 4.71
N GLY A 212 17.71 -0.55 5.96
CA GLY A 212 18.60 -0.45 7.12
C GLY A 212 19.13 0.95 7.42
N LYS A 213 18.63 1.99 6.73
CA LYS A 213 18.99 3.38 7.06
C LYS A 213 18.22 3.85 8.29
N VAL A 214 18.89 4.56 9.19
CA VAL A 214 18.24 5.13 10.39
C VAL A 214 17.42 6.35 10.01
N VAL A 215 16.11 6.32 10.29
CA VAL A 215 15.17 7.41 9.95
C VAL A 215 14.63 8.15 11.16
N ALA A 216 14.62 7.52 12.32
CA ALA A 216 14.06 8.08 13.55
C ALA A 216 14.65 7.40 14.78
N PHE A 217 14.25 7.88 15.94
CA PHE A 217 14.66 7.36 17.23
C PHE A 217 13.49 7.28 18.20
N GLY A 218 13.45 6.25 19.00
CA GLY A 218 12.69 6.18 20.25
C GLY A 218 13.62 6.39 21.43
N GLY A 219 13.19 7.12 22.44
CA GLY A 219 14.00 7.36 23.64
C GLY A 219 13.23 7.03 24.92
N ARG A 220 13.74 6.08 25.74
CA ARG A 220 13.16 5.71 27.03
C ARG A 220 13.90 6.38 28.17
N VAL A 221 13.19 7.16 29.00
CA VAL A 221 13.78 7.76 30.20
C VAL A 221 14.05 6.69 31.27
N LEU A 222 15.18 6.84 31.96
CA LEU A 222 15.54 5.99 33.09
C LEU A 222 15.18 6.70 34.39
N SER A 223 14.26 6.15 35.17
CA SER A 223 13.58 6.79 36.30
C SER A 223 14.48 7.24 37.48
N ALA A 224 15.74 6.88 37.49
CA ALA A 224 16.67 7.29 38.55
C ALA A 224 17.16 8.72 38.48
N ALA A 225 17.13 9.36 37.29
CA ALA A 225 17.76 10.67 37.06
C ALA A 225 16.77 11.83 36.89
N THR A 226 15.47 11.58 36.65
CA THR A 226 14.56 12.64 36.21
C THR A 226 13.25 12.64 36.99
N LYS A 227 13.26 13.22 38.18
CA LYS A 227 12.04 13.37 39.04
C LYS A 227 10.90 14.18 38.40
N ASN A 228 11.10 14.83 37.24
CA ASN A 228 10.13 15.73 36.59
C ASN A 228 9.80 15.37 35.12
N VAL A 229 10.20 14.20 34.59
CA VAL A 229 9.88 13.84 33.21
C VAL A 229 8.55 13.11 33.13
N GLN A 230 7.52 13.76 32.58
CA GLN A 230 6.17 13.22 32.46
C GLN A 230 6.01 12.08 31.45
N MET A 231 6.91 11.95 30.45
CA MET A 231 6.78 10.95 29.39
C MET A 231 7.86 9.86 29.46
N LYS A 232 7.44 8.62 29.73
CA LYS A 232 8.30 7.43 29.78
C LYS A 232 9.04 7.20 28.47
N TYR A 233 8.35 7.32 27.33
CA TYR A 233 8.89 7.23 25.98
C TYR A 233 8.68 8.51 25.20
N VAL A 234 9.66 8.90 24.38
CA VAL A 234 9.60 9.98 23.41
C VAL A 234 10.07 9.44 22.07
N ASN A 235 9.33 9.71 21.01
CA ASN A 235 9.69 9.31 19.65
C ASN A 235 10.06 10.56 18.83
N SER A 236 10.80 10.35 17.72
CA SER A 236 10.99 11.39 16.71
C SER A 236 9.63 11.88 16.19
N PRO A 237 9.47 13.16 15.90
CA PRO A 237 8.30 13.68 15.18
C PRO A 237 8.31 13.23 13.72
N GLU A 238 7.21 13.47 13.00
CA GLU A 238 7.15 13.33 11.54
C GLU A 238 8.23 14.19 10.87
N SER A 239 8.81 13.67 9.79
CA SER A 239 9.81 14.41 9.00
C SER A 239 9.77 13.96 7.53
N GLU A 240 10.53 14.59 6.65
CA GLU A 240 10.61 14.22 5.23
C GLU A 240 11.14 12.80 4.99
N ILE A 241 11.84 12.22 5.96
CA ILE A 241 12.40 10.83 5.88
C ILE A 241 11.73 9.86 6.83
N TYR A 242 10.85 10.30 7.72
CA TYR A 242 10.19 9.46 8.71
C TYR A 242 8.69 9.74 8.80
N HIS A 243 7.91 8.73 8.51
CA HIS A 243 6.46 8.72 8.72
C HIS A 243 6.11 7.59 9.68
N LYS A 244 5.75 7.95 10.91
CA LYS A 244 5.45 6.96 11.96
C LYS A 244 4.35 5.98 11.57
N SER A 245 3.41 6.41 10.74
CA SER A 245 2.34 5.60 10.20
C SER A 245 2.78 4.57 9.16
N ARG A 246 4.02 4.65 8.65
CA ARG A 246 4.54 3.79 7.57
C ARG A 246 5.69 2.90 8.00
N GLU A 247 6.28 3.15 9.16
CA GLU A 247 7.46 2.44 9.65
C GLU A 247 7.07 1.47 10.77
N LEU A 248 7.75 0.31 10.81
CA LEU A 248 7.64 -0.69 11.85
C LEU A 248 9.01 -0.92 12.49
N TYR A 249 9.08 -0.84 13.80
CA TYR A 249 10.32 -1.14 14.50
C TYR A 249 10.69 -2.62 14.35
N GLY A 250 11.94 -2.87 14.07
CA GLY A 250 12.46 -4.22 13.88
C GLY A 250 12.33 -4.80 12.48
N ILE A 251 11.58 -4.18 11.57
CA ILE A 251 11.28 -4.72 10.23
C ILE A 251 12.54 -5.02 9.41
N TYR A 252 13.58 -4.17 9.51
CA TYR A 252 14.87 -4.40 8.86
C TYR A 252 15.50 -5.75 9.26
N PHE A 253 15.46 -6.08 10.54
CA PHE A 253 16.02 -7.31 11.09
C PHE A 253 15.09 -8.52 10.88
N ALA A 254 13.78 -8.28 10.82
CA ALA A 254 12.75 -9.31 10.77
C ALA A 254 12.40 -9.80 9.36
N LYS A 255 12.57 -8.97 8.32
CA LYS A 255 12.06 -9.21 6.96
C LYS A 255 12.42 -10.58 6.39
N GLN A 256 13.67 -11.02 6.50
CA GLN A 256 14.11 -12.33 6.00
C GLN A 256 13.50 -13.49 6.79
N ALA A 257 13.40 -13.34 8.13
CA ALA A 257 12.79 -14.35 8.98
C ALA A 257 11.27 -14.44 8.75
N ILE A 258 10.59 -13.30 8.49
CA ILE A 258 9.17 -13.26 8.13
C ILE A 258 8.92 -14.05 6.84
N VAL A 259 9.72 -13.81 5.80
CA VAL A 259 9.58 -14.51 4.51
C VAL A 259 9.88 -16.00 4.67
N ARG A 260 10.98 -16.36 5.37
CA ARG A 260 11.38 -17.75 5.56
C ARG A 260 10.37 -18.58 6.35
N GLN A 261 9.73 -17.97 7.37
CA GLN A 261 8.76 -18.65 8.24
C GLN A 261 7.31 -18.46 7.77
N ASP A 262 7.09 -17.62 6.73
CA ASP A 262 5.77 -17.20 6.25
C ASP A 262 4.85 -16.73 7.40
N ARG A 263 5.42 -15.96 8.33
CA ARG A 263 4.73 -15.51 9.55
C ARG A 263 5.40 -14.27 10.13
N CYS A 264 4.60 -13.30 10.58
CA CYS A 264 5.04 -12.12 11.31
C CYS A 264 4.43 -12.09 12.71
N PHE A 265 5.24 -11.82 13.72
CA PHE A 265 4.78 -11.48 15.06
C PHE A 265 4.66 -9.97 15.21
N LEU A 266 3.53 -9.50 15.73
CA LEU A 266 3.30 -8.10 16.03
C LEU A 266 3.20 -7.90 17.54
N VAL A 267 4.03 -7.00 18.07
CA VAL A 267 4.08 -6.59 19.48
C VAL A 267 3.95 -5.06 19.61
N GLU A 268 3.89 -4.55 20.84
CA GLU A 268 3.64 -3.12 21.05
C GLU A 268 4.92 -2.28 21.10
N GLY A 269 5.99 -2.77 21.73
CA GLY A 269 7.15 -1.97 22.13
C GLY A 269 8.49 -2.37 21.55
N TYR A 270 9.45 -1.47 21.68
CA TYR A 270 10.84 -1.68 21.25
C TYR A 270 11.51 -2.84 21.98
N THR A 271 11.31 -2.92 23.30
CA THR A 271 11.92 -3.94 24.17
C THR A 271 11.40 -5.33 23.84
N ASP A 272 10.11 -5.44 23.48
CA ASP A 272 9.47 -6.70 23.14
C ASP A 272 10.10 -7.31 21.88
N VAL A 273 10.30 -6.46 20.86
CA VAL A 273 10.99 -6.88 19.61
C VAL A 273 12.39 -7.39 19.92
N ILE A 274 13.15 -6.65 20.72
CA ILE A 274 14.56 -7.01 21.01
C ILE A 274 14.62 -8.30 21.83
N SER A 275 13.78 -8.46 22.84
CA SER A 275 13.73 -9.65 23.69
C SER A 275 13.31 -10.89 22.92
N MET A 276 12.26 -10.81 22.10
CA MET A 276 11.83 -11.91 21.23
C MET A 276 12.90 -12.27 20.22
N HIS A 277 13.51 -11.27 19.59
CA HIS A 277 14.58 -11.49 18.63
C HIS A 277 15.77 -12.20 19.28
N GLN A 278 16.16 -11.77 20.49
CA GLN A 278 17.22 -12.44 21.28
C GLN A 278 16.88 -13.88 21.62
N SER A 279 15.60 -14.19 21.85
CA SER A 279 15.08 -15.54 22.11
C SER A 279 14.89 -16.37 20.82
N GLY A 280 15.44 -15.93 19.66
CA GLY A 280 15.37 -16.67 18.40
C GLY A 280 14.08 -16.50 17.61
N ILE A 281 13.15 -15.66 18.08
CA ILE A 281 11.94 -15.28 17.33
C ILE A 281 12.25 -14.00 16.55
N GLU A 282 12.97 -14.17 15.42
CA GLU A 282 13.49 -13.05 14.64
C GLU A 282 12.43 -12.34 13.78
N ASN A 283 11.32 -13.01 13.47
CA ASN A 283 10.21 -12.51 12.62
C ASN A 283 9.22 -11.63 13.39
N VAL A 284 9.71 -10.72 14.23
CA VAL A 284 8.93 -9.86 15.13
C VAL A 284 9.11 -8.37 14.80
N VAL A 285 8.00 -7.62 14.83
CA VAL A 285 7.96 -6.17 14.60
C VAL A 285 7.04 -5.48 15.60
N ALA A 286 7.22 -4.16 15.80
CA ALA A 286 6.34 -3.36 16.64
C ALA A 286 5.84 -2.09 15.95
N SER A 287 4.59 -1.68 16.29
CA SER A 287 4.00 -0.40 15.90
C SER A 287 4.53 0.80 16.68
N SER A 288 5.30 0.54 17.76
CA SER A 288 6.05 1.53 18.56
C SER A 288 5.21 2.61 19.23
N GLY A 289 4.16 2.20 19.94
CA GLY A 289 3.33 3.09 20.77
C GLY A 289 2.33 3.93 19.98
N THR A 290 1.88 3.43 18.85
CA THR A 290 0.71 3.91 18.09
C THR A 290 -0.21 2.78 17.76
N ALA A 291 -1.49 3.09 17.55
CA ALA A 291 -2.39 2.14 16.90
C ALA A 291 -1.82 1.73 15.54
N LEU A 292 -1.96 0.46 15.17
CA LEU A 292 -1.56 -0.07 13.89
C LEU A 292 -2.27 0.68 12.75
N THR A 293 -1.56 0.97 11.67
CA THR A 293 -2.09 1.71 10.51
C THR A 293 -2.17 0.80 9.28
N SER A 294 -3.01 1.19 8.30
CA SER A 294 -3.12 0.45 7.03
C SER A 294 -1.78 0.40 6.27
N ASP A 295 -0.96 1.47 6.31
CA ASP A 295 0.35 1.47 5.65
C ASP A 295 1.33 0.48 6.32
N GLN A 296 1.32 0.38 7.66
CA GLN A 296 2.10 -0.61 8.40
C GLN A 296 1.64 -2.05 8.11
N ILE A 297 0.32 -2.26 7.99
CA ILE A 297 -0.24 -3.56 7.63
C ILE A 297 0.20 -3.96 6.22
N ARG A 298 0.09 -3.05 5.25
CA ARG A 298 0.58 -3.28 3.88
C ARG A 298 2.06 -3.56 3.82
N LEU A 299 2.83 -2.94 4.70
CA LEU A 299 4.26 -3.22 4.82
C LEU A 299 4.52 -4.67 5.24
N ILE A 300 3.78 -5.21 6.22
CA ILE A 300 3.88 -6.63 6.62
C ILE A 300 3.36 -7.53 5.50
N HIS A 301 2.25 -7.16 4.87
CA HIS A 301 1.59 -7.92 3.81
C HIS A 301 2.50 -8.16 2.58
N ARG A 302 3.52 -7.31 2.37
CA ARG A 302 4.56 -7.52 1.34
C ARG A 302 5.37 -8.80 1.56
N PHE A 303 5.47 -9.29 2.79
CA PHE A 303 6.32 -10.40 3.19
C PHE A 303 5.55 -11.66 3.54
N THR A 304 4.35 -11.54 4.12
CA THR A 304 3.50 -12.65 4.54
C THR A 304 2.04 -12.21 4.67
N ASN A 305 1.13 -13.17 4.48
CA ASN A 305 -0.28 -12.98 4.80
C ASN A 305 -0.62 -13.41 6.24
N ASN A 306 0.34 -14.00 6.96
CA ASN A 306 0.10 -14.61 8.28
C ASN A 306 0.70 -13.74 9.38
N ILE A 307 -0.15 -13.26 10.29
CA ILE A 307 0.27 -12.44 11.43
C ILE A 307 -0.22 -13.05 12.73
N THR A 308 0.64 -13.07 13.75
CA THR A 308 0.27 -13.40 15.12
C THR A 308 0.51 -12.17 15.98
N VAL A 309 -0.54 -11.67 16.61
CA VAL A 309 -0.48 -10.54 17.54
C VAL A 309 -0.29 -11.07 18.95
N LEU A 310 0.75 -10.64 19.61
CA LEU A 310 0.98 -10.96 21.02
C LEU A 310 0.50 -9.79 21.87
N TYR A 311 -0.32 -10.11 22.85
CA TYR A 311 -0.84 -9.14 23.82
C TYR A 311 -0.33 -9.42 25.21
N ASP A 312 -0.14 -8.32 25.94
CA ASP A 312 0.07 -8.36 27.39
C ASP A 312 -1.14 -9.02 28.06
N GLY A 313 -0.91 -9.73 29.15
CA GLY A 313 -1.97 -10.42 29.91
C GLY A 313 -2.97 -9.49 30.61
N ASP A 314 -3.01 -8.20 30.29
CA ASP A 314 -3.94 -7.25 30.88
C ASP A 314 -5.23 -7.07 30.06
N GLY A 315 -6.38 -7.18 30.74
CA GLY A 315 -7.71 -7.13 30.09
C GLY A 315 -8.06 -5.76 29.48
N ALA A 316 -7.38 -4.68 29.85
CA ALA A 316 -7.65 -3.33 29.33
C ALA A 316 -6.99 -3.09 27.97
N GLY A 317 -5.77 -3.59 27.78
CA GLY A 317 -5.02 -3.56 26.53
C GLY A 317 -5.73 -4.35 25.43
N ILE A 318 -6.29 -5.50 25.74
CA ILE A 318 -6.98 -6.39 24.80
C ILE A 318 -8.15 -5.68 24.09
N LYS A 319 -8.98 -4.91 24.83
CA LYS A 319 -10.14 -4.20 24.23
C LYS A 319 -9.75 -3.07 23.29
N ALA A 320 -8.67 -2.36 23.58
CA ALA A 320 -8.15 -1.30 22.72
C ALA A 320 -7.58 -1.88 21.42
N SER A 321 -6.97 -3.04 21.53
CA SER A 321 -6.27 -3.72 20.43
C SER A 321 -7.21 -4.42 19.46
N ILE A 322 -8.35 -4.94 19.90
CA ILE A 322 -9.39 -5.56 19.05
C ILE A 322 -9.80 -4.63 17.89
N ARG A 323 -9.86 -3.32 18.13
CA ARG A 323 -10.19 -2.33 17.07
C ARG A 323 -9.15 -2.24 15.97
N GLY A 324 -7.88 -2.42 16.30
CA GLY A 324 -6.78 -2.42 15.31
C GLY A 324 -6.74 -3.66 14.43
N ILE A 325 -7.28 -4.78 14.93
CA ILE A 325 -7.25 -6.05 14.20
C ILE A 325 -8.27 -6.10 13.05
N ASP A 326 -9.42 -5.41 13.17
CA ASP A 326 -10.39 -5.33 12.08
C ASP A 326 -9.74 -4.76 10.79
N MET A 327 -8.73 -3.87 10.92
CA MET A 327 -7.95 -3.35 9.78
C MET A 327 -7.07 -4.43 9.13
N LEU A 328 -6.52 -5.37 9.92
CA LEU A 328 -5.77 -6.51 9.37
C LEU A 328 -6.67 -7.45 8.58
N LEU A 329 -7.90 -7.69 9.07
CA LEU A 329 -8.92 -8.46 8.35
C LEU A 329 -9.34 -7.77 7.04
N GLU A 330 -9.49 -6.45 7.05
CA GLU A 330 -9.84 -5.64 5.87
C GLU A 330 -8.77 -5.74 4.77
N GLU A 331 -7.49 -5.79 5.14
CA GLU A 331 -6.37 -6.00 4.21
C GLU A 331 -6.18 -7.49 3.82
N GLY A 332 -7.06 -8.40 4.28
CA GLY A 332 -7.07 -9.81 3.89
C GLY A 332 -6.02 -10.69 4.56
N MET A 333 -5.52 -10.31 5.71
CA MET A 333 -4.52 -11.09 6.46
C MET A 333 -5.16 -12.21 7.29
N ASN A 334 -4.41 -13.31 7.47
CA ASN A 334 -4.72 -14.39 8.38
C ASN A 334 -4.20 -14.05 9.76
N ILE A 335 -5.09 -13.90 10.74
CA ILE A 335 -4.74 -13.35 12.04
C ILE A 335 -4.88 -14.40 13.14
N LYS A 336 -3.81 -14.59 13.88
CA LYS A 336 -3.81 -15.30 15.15
C LYS A 336 -3.50 -14.35 16.29
N VAL A 337 -3.99 -14.68 17.46
CA VAL A 337 -3.76 -13.97 18.71
C VAL A 337 -3.15 -14.94 19.72
N CYS A 338 -2.15 -14.49 20.43
CA CYS A 338 -1.61 -15.20 21.57
C CYS A 338 -1.62 -14.27 22.78
N LEU A 339 -2.30 -14.68 23.84
CA LEU A 339 -2.25 -14.00 25.13
C LEU A 339 -1.12 -14.59 25.96
N LEU A 340 -0.32 -13.73 26.53
CA LEU A 340 0.66 -14.13 27.52
C LEU A 340 0.01 -14.32 28.88
N PRO A 341 0.62 -15.09 29.82
CA PRO A 341 0.11 -15.27 31.17
C PRO A 341 -0.05 -13.94 31.90
N ASP A 342 -0.96 -13.89 32.88
CA ASP A 342 -1.24 -12.70 33.68
C ASP A 342 0.04 -12.05 34.24
N GLY A 343 0.20 -10.76 33.95
CA GLY A 343 1.33 -9.93 34.40
C GLY A 343 2.60 -10.05 33.55
N ASP A 344 2.58 -10.79 32.46
CA ASP A 344 3.68 -10.84 31.51
C ASP A 344 3.40 -10.04 30.24
N ASP A 345 4.40 -9.26 29.83
CA ASP A 345 4.58 -8.72 28.48
C ASP A 345 5.58 -9.59 27.70
N PRO A 346 5.72 -9.45 26.37
CA PRO A 346 6.65 -10.24 25.58
C PRO A 346 8.11 -10.17 26.07
N ASP A 347 8.54 -9.03 26.60
CA ASP A 347 9.87 -8.83 27.16
C ASP A 347 10.04 -9.61 28.48
N SER A 348 9.10 -9.52 29.41
CA SER A 348 9.18 -10.23 30.69
C SER A 348 9.09 -11.74 30.52
N PHE A 349 8.23 -12.20 29.60
CA PHE A 349 8.08 -13.61 29.27
C PHE A 349 9.35 -14.19 28.62
N ALA A 350 9.97 -13.46 27.69
CA ALA A 350 11.24 -13.85 27.07
C ALA A 350 12.40 -13.98 28.09
N ARG A 351 12.37 -13.21 29.17
CA ARG A 351 13.36 -13.29 30.23
C ARG A 351 13.19 -14.47 31.20
N LYS A 352 11.96 -14.96 31.32
CA LYS A 352 11.61 -16.08 32.21
C LYS A 352 11.80 -17.45 31.54
N HIS A 353 11.70 -17.51 30.23
CA HIS A 353 11.66 -18.72 29.42
C HIS A 353 12.82 -18.77 28.41
N ASN A 354 13.28 -19.99 28.10
CA ASN A 354 14.23 -20.18 27.00
C ASN A 354 13.49 -20.09 25.61
N ALA A 355 14.26 -20.01 24.54
CA ALA A 355 13.73 -19.86 23.18
C ALA A 355 12.73 -20.98 22.78
N THR A 356 13.04 -22.23 23.17
CA THR A 356 12.20 -23.38 22.83
C THR A 356 10.88 -23.35 23.58
N ASP A 357 10.91 -23.07 24.89
CA ASP A 357 9.69 -22.96 25.70
C ASP A 357 8.80 -21.81 25.24
N TYR A 358 9.40 -20.68 24.86
CA TYR A 358 8.67 -19.54 24.35
C TYR A 358 7.96 -19.87 23.02
N GLN A 359 8.65 -20.48 22.08
CA GLN A 359 8.05 -20.88 20.80
C GLN A 359 6.96 -21.95 21.01
N THR A 360 7.20 -22.90 21.91
CA THR A 360 6.21 -23.94 22.24
C THR A 360 4.96 -23.31 22.83
N TYR A 361 5.12 -22.39 23.80
CA TYR A 361 4.00 -21.66 24.38
C TYR A 361 3.15 -20.93 23.32
N ILE A 362 3.80 -20.18 22.43
CA ILE A 362 3.08 -19.48 21.36
C ILE A 362 2.30 -20.47 20.49
N ASN A 363 2.91 -21.56 20.04
CA ASN A 363 2.28 -22.51 19.15
C ASN A 363 1.11 -23.26 19.80
N GLU A 364 1.14 -23.47 21.11
CA GLU A 364 0.07 -24.13 21.86
C GLU A 364 -1.09 -23.18 22.23
N HIS A 365 -0.80 -21.88 22.39
CA HIS A 365 -1.78 -20.90 22.89
C HIS A 365 -2.25 -19.89 21.86
N GLU A 366 -1.69 -19.93 20.63
CA GLU A 366 -2.20 -19.07 19.58
C GLU A 366 -3.57 -19.56 19.08
N VAL A 367 -4.50 -18.64 18.99
CA VAL A 367 -5.89 -18.89 18.58
C VAL A 367 -6.24 -17.97 17.41
N ASP A 368 -7.05 -18.45 16.48
CA ASP A 368 -7.65 -17.61 15.46
C ASP A 368 -8.37 -16.39 16.07
N PHE A 369 -8.21 -15.22 15.43
CA PHE A 369 -8.74 -13.98 16.00
C PHE A 369 -10.27 -13.96 16.16
N ILE A 370 -11.02 -14.44 15.18
CA ILE A 370 -12.49 -14.43 15.25
C ILE A 370 -12.94 -15.34 16.37
N ARG A 371 -12.32 -16.50 16.51
CA ARG A 371 -12.57 -17.43 17.63
C ARG A 371 -12.21 -16.83 18.97
N PHE A 372 -11.03 -16.19 19.05
CA PHE A 372 -10.56 -15.48 20.24
C PHE A 372 -11.57 -14.38 20.67
N LYS A 373 -11.93 -13.51 19.72
CA LYS A 373 -12.90 -12.41 19.95
C LYS A 373 -14.24 -12.94 20.41
N THR A 374 -14.72 -14.02 19.77
CA THR A 374 -16.00 -14.64 20.14
C THR A 374 -15.98 -15.17 21.57
N ASN A 375 -14.94 -15.92 21.94
CA ASN A 375 -14.81 -16.49 23.29
C ASN A 375 -14.71 -15.39 24.37
N LEU A 376 -13.84 -14.42 24.16
CA LEU A 376 -13.64 -13.31 25.09
C LEU A 376 -14.95 -12.53 25.35
N LEU A 377 -15.64 -12.18 24.28
CA LEU A 377 -16.88 -11.42 24.39
C LEU A 377 -18.03 -12.27 24.96
N MET A 378 -18.05 -13.59 24.74
CA MET A 378 -19.02 -14.49 25.35
C MET A 378 -18.83 -14.58 26.86
N GLU A 379 -17.62 -14.65 27.36
CA GLU A 379 -17.32 -14.61 28.80
C GLU A 379 -17.82 -13.30 29.43
N GLU A 380 -17.61 -12.15 28.80
CA GLU A 380 -18.05 -10.85 29.26
C GLU A 380 -19.57 -10.69 29.23
N ALA A 381 -20.24 -11.21 28.22
CA ALA A 381 -21.70 -11.08 28.06
C ALA A 381 -22.48 -11.94 29.06
N GLY A 382 -21.92 -13.06 29.50
CA GLY A 382 -22.55 -13.98 30.38
C GLY A 382 -23.97 -14.38 29.90
N LYS A 383 -25.00 -14.20 30.78
CA LYS A 383 -26.40 -14.48 30.45
C LYS A 383 -27.20 -13.23 30.02
N ASP A 384 -26.55 -12.06 29.92
CA ASP A 384 -27.26 -10.80 29.58
C ASP A 384 -27.59 -10.75 28.07
N PRO A 385 -28.88 -10.71 27.67
CA PRO A 385 -29.27 -10.72 26.27
C PRO A 385 -28.82 -9.46 25.51
N ILE A 386 -28.77 -8.29 26.16
CA ILE A 386 -28.35 -7.03 25.50
C ILE A 386 -26.87 -7.06 25.19
N LYS A 387 -26.06 -7.52 26.12
CA LYS A 387 -24.63 -7.69 25.94
C LYS A 387 -24.34 -8.74 24.84
N ARG A 388 -25.07 -9.85 24.81
CA ARG A 388 -24.97 -10.87 23.76
C ARG A 388 -25.29 -10.30 22.38
N ALA A 389 -26.34 -9.48 22.24
CA ALA A 389 -26.68 -8.83 20.97
C ALA A 389 -25.58 -7.87 20.50
N SER A 390 -25.00 -7.07 21.41
CA SER A 390 -23.87 -6.19 21.11
C SER A 390 -22.63 -6.98 20.67
N LEU A 391 -22.33 -8.10 21.32
CA LEU A 391 -21.27 -9.04 20.99
C LEU A 391 -21.43 -9.58 19.57
N ILE A 392 -22.61 -10.10 19.24
CA ILE A 392 -22.92 -10.63 17.91
C ILE A 392 -22.70 -9.56 16.85
N SER A 393 -23.21 -8.34 17.08
CA SER A 393 -22.99 -7.21 16.17
C SER A 393 -21.50 -6.89 15.96
N SER A 394 -20.68 -6.98 17.01
CA SER A 394 -19.23 -6.77 16.92
C SER A 394 -18.51 -7.86 16.11
N ILE A 395 -18.92 -9.13 16.25
CA ILE A 395 -18.35 -10.25 15.48
C ILE A 395 -18.77 -10.16 14.01
N VAL A 396 -20.06 -9.93 13.74
CA VAL A 396 -20.60 -9.75 12.39
C VAL A 396 -19.87 -8.62 11.66
N LYS A 397 -19.59 -7.51 12.37
CA LYS A 397 -18.80 -6.42 11.83
C LYS A 397 -17.38 -6.86 11.43
N SER A 398 -16.66 -7.62 12.27
CA SER A 398 -15.33 -8.13 11.93
C SER A 398 -15.35 -9.10 10.75
N ILE A 399 -16.39 -9.95 10.63
CA ILE A 399 -16.53 -10.85 9.49
C ILE A 399 -16.85 -10.07 8.22
N SER A 400 -17.66 -9.00 8.30
CA SER A 400 -18.08 -8.22 7.13
C SER A 400 -16.94 -7.49 6.42
N VAL A 401 -15.83 -7.18 7.11
CA VAL A 401 -14.67 -6.50 6.50
C VAL A 401 -13.71 -7.44 5.78
N ILE A 402 -13.83 -8.77 5.95
CA ILE A 402 -12.98 -9.76 5.28
C ILE A 402 -13.26 -9.72 3.76
N PRO A 403 -12.23 -9.51 2.89
CA PRO A 403 -12.45 -9.37 1.46
C PRO A 403 -12.88 -10.67 0.75
N ASP A 404 -12.34 -11.82 1.19
CA ASP A 404 -12.61 -13.12 0.57
C ASP A 404 -13.95 -13.69 1.03
N SER A 405 -14.84 -13.99 0.08
CA SER A 405 -16.19 -14.51 0.35
C SER A 405 -16.20 -15.93 0.93
N ILE A 406 -15.21 -16.76 0.56
CA ILE A 406 -15.10 -18.12 1.06
C ILE A 406 -14.67 -18.09 2.52
N VAL A 407 -13.65 -17.27 2.83
CA VAL A 407 -13.18 -17.08 4.20
C VAL A 407 -14.30 -16.52 5.08
N ARG A 408 -15.06 -15.52 4.58
CA ARG A 408 -16.25 -15.01 5.31
C ARG A 408 -17.26 -16.10 5.61
N SER A 409 -17.58 -16.97 4.63
CA SER A 409 -18.53 -18.07 4.81
C SER A 409 -18.06 -19.06 5.89
N VAL A 410 -16.77 -19.42 5.88
CA VAL A 410 -16.18 -20.32 6.87
C VAL A 410 -16.30 -19.72 8.28
N TYR A 411 -15.92 -18.46 8.46
CA TYR A 411 -16.04 -17.78 9.77
C TYR A 411 -17.48 -17.59 10.21
N THR A 412 -18.40 -17.30 9.28
CA THR A 412 -19.84 -17.17 9.61
C THR A 412 -20.40 -18.49 10.14
N ARG A 413 -20.04 -19.60 9.50
CA ARG A 413 -20.43 -20.94 9.94
C ARG A 413 -19.84 -21.29 11.32
N GLU A 414 -18.56 -21.04 11.53
CA GLU A 414 -17.90 -21.30 12.81
C GLU A 414 -18.55 -20.47 13.94
N CYS A 415 -18.81 -19.17 13.69
CA CYS A 415 -19.48 -18.31 14.64
C CYS A 415 -20.92 -18.74 14.91
N SER A 416 -21.67 -19.24 13.92
CA SER A 416 -23.02 -19.75 14.13
C SER A 416 -23.04 -20.91 15.15
N GLN A 417 -22.06 -21.81 15.06
CA GLN A 417 -21.90 -22.91 16.00
C GLN A 417 -21.52 -22.43 17.40
N LEU A 418 -20.54 -21.51 17.53
CA LEU A 418 -20.09 -20.97 18.81
C LEU A 418 -21.18 -20.16 19.52
N LEU A 419 -21.94 -19.38 18.77
CA LEU A 419 -23.01 -18.51 19.31
C LEU A 419 -24.35 -19.23 19.47
N GLN A 420 -24.48 -20.46 18.99
CA GLN A 420 -25.72 -21.25 18.94
C GLN A 420 -26.85 -20.49 18.23
N MET A 421 -26.53 -19.91 17.07
CA MET A 421 -27.46 -19.17 16.21
C MET A 421 -27.59 -19.80 14.84
N GLU A 422 -28.71 -19.57 14.18
CA GLU A 422 -28.87 -19.98 12.78
C GLU A 422 -27.88 -19.25 11.86
N GLU A 423 -27.14 -20.00 11.05
CA GLU A 423 -26.16 -19.46 10.11
C GLU A 423 -26.77 -18.43 9.16
N LYS A 424 -28.01 -18.65 8.73
CA LYS A 424 -28.75 -17.75 7.84
C LYS A 424 -28.87 -16.32 8.40
N ILE A 425 -29.17 -16.19 9.69
CA ILE A 425 -29.29 -14.87 10.36
C ILE A 425 -27.95 -14.13 10.34
N LEU A 426 -26.84 -14.83 10.58
CA LEU A 426 -25.51 -14.22 10.52
C LEU A 426 -25.12 -13.81 9.11
N ILE A 427 -25.42 -14.64 8.10
CA ILE A 427 -25.16 -14.31 6.68
C ILE A 427 -25.93 -13.04 6.28
N GLU A 428 -27.22 -12.95 6.60
CA GLU A 428 -28.05 -11.77 6.33
C GLU A 428 -27.48 -10.51 7.01
N ALA A 429 -27.06 -10.63 8.28
CA ALA A 429 -26.45 -9.52 9.00
C ALA A 429 -25.09 -9.08 8.41
N VAL A 430 -24.25 -10.01 8.00
CA VAL A 430 -22.96 -9.74 7.34
C VAL A 430 -23.20 -9.03 5.99
N ASN A 431 -24.11 -9.55 5.16
CA ASN A 431 -24.41 -8.97 3.85
C ASN A 431 -24.94 -7.54 3.98
N LYS A 432 -25.86 -7.31 4.94
CA LYS A 432 -26.36 -5.97 5.22
C LYS A 432 -25.25 -4.97 5.59
N LEU A 433 -24.26 -5.37 6.37
CA LEU A 433 -23.13 -4.50 6.68
C LEU A 433 -22.23 -4.24 5.48
N ILE A 434 -22.04 -5.24 4.61
CA ILE A 434 -21.27 -5.08 3.37
C ILE A 434 -21.98 -4.06 2.46
N GLU A 435 -23.29 -4.20 2.26
CA GLU A 435 -24.10 -3.27 1.46
C GLU A 435 -24.02 -1.84 2.02
N GLN A 436 -24.22 -1.68 3.33
CA GLN A 436 -24.09 -0.38 4.00
C GLN A 436 -22.68 0.24 3.86
N ALA A 437 -21.64 -0.58 3.96
CA ALA A 437 -20.27 -0.12 3.78
C ALA A 437 -20.01 0.36 2.33
N GLN A 438 -20.53 -0.35 1.33
CA GLN A 438 -20.47 0.04 -0.08
C GLN A 438 -21.22 1.35 -0.33
N GLU A 439 -22.44 1.47 0.19
CA GLU A 439 -23.25 2.69 0.07
C GLU A 439 -22.56 3.91 0.72
N ASN A 440 -21.97 3.73 1.90
CA ASN A 440 -21.25 4.80 2.59
C ASN A 440 -19.98 5.24 1.82
N LYS A 441 -19.22 4.29 1.26
CA LYS A 441 -18.07 4.60 0.38
C LYS A 441 -18.52 5.40 -0.84
N TYR A 442 -19.61 4.99 -1.46
CA TYR A 442 -20.19 5.72 -2.60
C TYR A 442 -20.57 7.16 -2.25
N LYS A 443 -21.28 7.37 -1.13
CA LYS A 443 -21.65 8.70 -0.64
C LYS A 443 -20.43 9.57 -0.33
N GLU A 444 -19.38 8.99 0.23
CA GLU A 444 -18.14 9.72 0.56
C GLU A 444 -17.40 10.16 -0.71
N ILE A 445 -17.32 9.30 -1.72
CA ILE A 445 -16.71 9.61 -3.02
C ILE A 445 -17.47 10.73 -3.70
N GLN A 446 -18.80 10.66 -3.75
CA GLN A 446 -19.62 11.75 -4.30
C GLN A 446 -19.42 13.08 -3.57
N ARG A 447 -19.26 13.04 -2.24
CA ARG A 447 -18.99 14.24 -1.44
C ARG A 447 -17.63 14.85 -1.77
N LYS A 448 -16.59 14.03 -1.91
CA LYS A 448 -15.25 14.49 -2.30
C LYS A 448 -15.24 15.07 -3.73
N GLN A 449 -15.97 14.47 -4.66
CA GLN A 449 -16.11 15.00 -6.02
C GLN A 449 -16.83 16.34 -6.05
N ARG A 450 -17.91 16.51 -5.28
CA ARG A 450 -18.64 17.81 -5.18
C ARG A 450 -17.75 18.90 -4.57
N GLN A 451 -16.90 18.57 -3.59
CA GLN A 451 -15.95 19.50 -3.02
C GLN A 451 -14.86 19.89 -4.03
N ALA A 452 -14.29 18.94 -4.75
CA ALA A 452 -13.28 19.20 -5.79
C ALA A 452 -13.83 20.06 -6.95
N THR A 453 -15.13 19.89 -7.27
CA THR A 453 -15.79 20.71 -8.33
C THR A 453 -16.11 22.14 -7.84
N GLN A 454 -16.33 22.32 -6.53
CA GLN A 454 -16.53 23.66 -5.95
C GLN A 454 -15.22 24.43 -5.82
N ASP A 455 -14.12 23.74 -5.51
CA ASP A 455 -12.78 24.35 -5.44
C ASP A 455 -12.19 24.68 -6.83
N ALA A 456 -12.72 24.07 -7.90
CA ALA A 456 -12.28 24.27 -9.28
C ALA A 456 -13.05 25.38 -10.03
N GLN A 457 -13.99 26.08 -9.40
CA GLN A 457 -14.64 27.22 -10.05
C GLN A 457 -13.67 28.43 -10.08
N PRO A 458 -13.31 28.97 -11.26
CA PRO A 458 -12.51 30.18 -11.34
C PRO A 458 -13.30 31.34 -10.71
N ALA A 459 -12.61 32.12 -9.90
CA ALA A 459 -13.16 33.34 -9.31
C ALA A 459 -13.81 34.20 -10.43
N PRO A 460 -14.99 34.80 -10.18
CA PRO A 460 -15.63 35.67 -11.18
C PRO A 460 -14.68 36.81 -11.54
N PRO A 461 -14.62 37.21 -12.82
CA PRO A 461 -13.74 38.29 -13.25
C PRO A 461 -14.11 39.59 -12.53
N THR A 462 -13.18 40.08 -11.73
CA THR A 462 -13.27 41.42 -11.14
C THR A 462 -13.25 42.45 -12.26
N THR A 463 -14.41 43.00 -12.55
CA THR A 463 -14.53 44.22 -13.35
C THR A 463 -13.94 45.40 -12.55
N TYR A 464 -12.83 45.92 -13.03
CA TYR A 464 -12.27 47.18 -12.53
C TYR A 464 -13.12 48.32 -13.09
N PRO A 465 -13.58 49.26 -12.23
CA PRO A 465 -14.12 50.54 -12.74
C PRO A 465 -12.95 51.44 -13.10
N GLU A 466 -13.03 52.06 -14.27
CA GLU A 466 -12.13 53.13 -14.69
C GLU A 466 -12.13 54.30 -13.68
N THR A 467 -10.95 54.63 -13.18
CA THR A 467 -10.71 55.79 -12.31
C THR A 467 -10.34 57.00 -13.13
N GLN A 468 -11.11 58.08 -12.98
CA GLN A 468 -10.63 59.44 -13.21
C GLN A 468 -9.96 59.99 -11.97
N PRO A 469 -8.94 60.87 -12.10
CA PRO A 469 -8.09 61.29 -10.98
C PRO A 469 -8.66 62.50 -10.27
N THR A 470 -8.68 62.50 -8.94
CA THR A 470 -8.75 63.74 -8.13
C THR A 470 -7.99 63.55 -6.80
N GLU A 471 -7.17 64.49 -6.64
CA GLU A 471 -6.35 65.09 -5.56
C GLU A 471 -6.46 64.57 -4.11
N ILE A 472 -5.25 64.49 -3.52
CA ILE A 472 -4.92 64.22 -2.12
C ILE A 472 -5.16 65.49 -1.28
N PRO A 473 -5.56 65.39 0.00
CA PRO A 473 -4.76 65.91 1.09
C PRO A 473 -4.60 64.96 2.30
N ILE A 474 -3.41 65.00 2.88
CA ILE A 474 -2.91 64.44 4.12
C ILE A 474 -2.98 65.59 5.19
N PRO A 475 -2.79 65.37 6.50
CA PRO A 475 -3.13 64.34 7.47
C PRO A 475 -3.86 64.89 8.71
N ASP A 476 -4.22 64.05 9.68
CA ASP A 476 -3.93 64.35 11.10
C ASP A 476 -3.97 63.07 11.98
N GLU A 477 -2.97 63.01 12.84
CA GLU A 477 -2.83 62.01 13.91
C GLU A 477 -3.82 62.30 15.04
N THR A 478 -4.32 61.29 15.68
CA THR A 478 -4.37 61.07 17.13
C THR A 478 -5.50 60.13 17.55
N GLN A 479 -5.13 59.25 18.46
CA GLN A 479 -5.92 58.57 19.52
C GLN A 479 -6.47 57.17 19.27
N LEU A 480 -5.68 56.22 19.78
CA LEU A 480 -6.18 54.99 20.43
C LEU A 480 -6.93 55.32 21.71
N PRO A 481 -7.97 54.59 22.11
CA PRO A 481 -7.86 53.60 23.18
C PRO A 481 -8.92 52.47 23.12
N PRO A 482 -9.12 51.64 24.17
CA PRO A 482 -8.53 50.36 24.46
C PRO A 482 -9.57 49.21 24.39
N ALA A 483 -9.11 47.96 24.49
CA ALA A 483 -9.90 46.76 24.62
C ALA A 483 -10.67 46.68 25.96
N PRO A 484 -11.78 45.94 26.01
CA PRO A 484 -12.06 45.13 27.19
C PRO A 484 -12.55 43.73 26.89
N LEU A 485 -11.94 42.80 27.61
CA LEU A 485 -12.40 41.66 28.43
C LEU A 485 -13.74 40.97 28.13
N GLU A 486 -13.59 39.66 28.07
CA GLU A 486 -14.46 38.51 28.31
C GLU A 486 -15.85 38.74 28.87
N THR A 487 -16.84 37.98 28.31
CA THR A 487 -17.78 37.21 29.11
C THR A 487 -18.42 36.11 28.28
N ALA A 488 -18.51 34.92 28.86
CA ALA A 488 -19.24 33.75 28.38
C ALA A 488 -20.74 33.96 28.38
N ALA A 489 -21.45 33.43 27.40
CA ALA A 489 -22.88 33.19 27.48
C ALA A 489 -23.32 32.04 26.54
N GLU A 490 -23.90 31.11 27.16
CA GLU A 490 -24.85 30.04 26.85
C GLU A 490 -25.44 29.94 25.43
N TYR A 491 -25.46 28.69 25.02
CA TYR A 491 -26.10 28.14 23.81
C TYR A 491 -27.57 27.85 24.08
N ILE A 492 -28.48 28.39 23.26
CA ILE A 492 -29.90 27.98 23.15
C ILE A 492 -30.24 27.82 21.67
N PRO A 493 -30.79 26.68 21.20
CA PRO A 493 -31.21 26.48 19.82
C PRO A 493 -32.61 27.02 19.53
N PRO A 494 -32.91 27.57 18.36
CA PRO A 494 -34.29 27.87 17.96
C PRO A 494 -34.86 26.79 17.03
N THR A 495 -36.11 26.53 17.30
CA THR A 495 -37.10 25.72 16.63
C THR A 495 -37.44 26.16 15.20
N ALA A 496 -37.97 25.20 14.46
CA ALA A 496 -38.41 25.27 13.07
C ALA A 496 -39.62 26.18 12.85
N GLU A 497 -39.63 26.84 11.65
CA GLU A 497 -40.83 27.18 10.91
C GLU A 497 -40.50 27.34 9.41
N GLN A 498 -41.29 26.61 8.59
CA GLN A 498 -41.31 26.80 7.12
C GLN A 498 -42.20 27.99 6.77
N PRO A 499 -42.01 28.64 5.61
CA PRO A 499 -42.97 28.40 4.53
C PRO A 499 -42.41 28.36 3.09
N ALA A 500 -43.25 27.80 2.26
CA ALA A 500 -43.13 27.52 0.83
C ALA A 500 -42.77 28.68 -0.07
N GLY A 501 -41.97 28.40 -1.10
CA GLY A 501 -41.75 29.22 -2.26
C GLY A 501 -41.05 28.40 -3.35
N GLN A 502 -41.76 28.07 -4.43
CA GLN A 502 -41.25 27.41 -5.62
C GLN A 502 -40.16 28.26 -6.27
N PRO A 503 -39.08 27.70 -6.74
CA PRO A 503 -38.25 28.30 -7.79
C PRO A 503 -38.38 27.56 -9.13
N ALA A 504 -38.29 28.39 -10.14
CA ALA A 504 -38.31 28.11 -11.55
C ALA A 504 -37.28 27.02 -11.95
N SER A 505 -37.74 26.25 -12.94
CA SER A 505 -36.96 25.26 -13.68
C SER A 505 -35.69 25.85 -14.30
N THR A 506 -34.52 25.36 -13.87
CA THR A 506 -33.28 25.49 -14.63
C THR A 506 -33.15 24.30 -15.59
N PRO A 507 -32.67 24.51 -16.83
CA PRO A 507 -32.54 23.44 -17.80
C PRO A 507 -31.46 22.44 -17.36
N VAL A 508 -31.81 21.16 -17.39
CA VAL A 508 -30.91 20.01 -17.23
C VAL A 508 -29.97 20.02 -18.43
N PRO A 509 -28.64 19.93 -18.24
CA PRO A 509 -27.72 19.70 -19.34
C PRO A 509 -27.94 18.27 -19.85
N THR A 510 -28.53 18.13 -21.01
CA THR A 510 -28.41 16.95 -21.86
C THR A 510 -27.02 17.01 -22.45
N ASP A 511 -26.09 16.21 -21.93
CA ASP A 511 -25.01 15.57 -22.66
C ASP A 511 -24.03 14.95 -21.65
N ASN A 512 -23.80 13.65 -21.79
CA ASN A 512 -22.75 12.76 -21.36
C ASN A 512 -23.20 11.56 -20.54
N TYR A 513 -24.03 10.71 -21.16
CA TYR A 513 -24.28 9.36 -20.63
C TYR A 513 -23.26 8.33 -21.10
N LEU A 514 -22.19 8.71 -21.84
CA LEU A 514 -21.23 7.79 -22.44
C LEU A 514 -19.82 7.81 -21.84
N SER A 515 -19.54 8.65 -20.85
CA SER A 515 -18.26 8.59 -20.15
C SER A 515 -18.41 7.88 -18.80
N TYR A 516 -18.57 6.54 -18.83
CA TYR A 516 -18.45 5.74 -17.62
C TYR A 516 -16.99 5.67 -17.21
N ILE A 517 -16.57 6.54 -16.31
CA ILE A 517 -15.31 6.46 -15.58
C ILE A 517 -15.62 5.77 -14.25
N PRO A 518 -15.21 4.51 -14.02
CA PRO A 518 -15.49 3.84 -12.76
C PRO A 518 -14.71 4.50 -11.64
N LEU A 519 -15.40 4.66 -10.54
CA LEU A 519 -14.88 5.10 -9.27
C LEU A 519 -13.92 4.06 -8.68
N GLU A 520 -12.84 4.52 -8.02
CA GLU A 520 -11.88 3.66 -7.33
C GLU A 520 -12.57 2.77 -6.28
N GLY A 521 -12.58 1.47 -6.47
CA GLY A 521 -13.22 0.52 -5.57
C GLY A 521 -13.32 -0.91 -6.09
N ASN A 522 -14.25 -1.70 -5.55
CA ASN A 522 -14.48 -3.10 -5.93
C ASN A 522 -14.92 -3.29 -7.40
N GLU A 523 -15.44 -2.27 -8.05
CA GLU A 523 -15.81 -2.27 -9.46
C GLU A 523 -14.59 -2.36 -10.38
N GLN A 524 -13.44 -1.87 -9.95
CA GLN A 524 -12.17 -2.03 -10.68
C GLN A 524 -11.81 -3.50 -10.90
N LYS A 525 -12.20 -4.41 -10.00
CA LYS A 525 -11.94 -5.85 -10.16
C LYS A 525 -12.79 -6.52 -11.22
N LEU A 526 -13.93 -5.93 -11.57
CA LEU A 526 -14.86 -6.51 -12.53
C LEU A 526 -14.26 -6.58 -13.93
N PHE A 527 -13.60 -5.50 -14.38
CA PHE A 527 -13.00 -5.41 -15.70
C PHE A 527 -11.53 -5.84 -15.72
N TYR A 528 -10.88 -5.93 -14.54
CA TYR A 528 -9.44 -6.16 -14.40
C TYR A 528 -8.92 -7.32 -15.27
N LYS A 529 -9.57 -8.47 -15.24
CA LYS A 529 -9.11 -9.63 -16.04
C LYS A 529 -9.15 -9.38 -17.54
N LYS A 530 -10.15 -8.64 -18.02
CA LYS A 530 -10.33 -8.34 -19.45
C LYS A 530 -9.37 -7.24 -19.91
N GLU A 531 -9.16 -6.23 -19.09
CA GLU A 531 -8.12 -5.22 -19.29
C GLU A 531 -6.73 -5.83 -19.34
N GLN A 532 -6.42 -6.75 -18.41
CA GLN A 532 -5.14 -7.45 -18.38
C GLN A 532 -4.87 -8.28 -19.63
N LEU A 533 -5.90 -8.87 -20.25
CA LEU A 533 -5.74 -9.60 -21.52
C LEU A 533 -5.42 -8.66 -22.68
N LEU A 534 -6.08 -7.50 -22.76
CA LEU A 534 -5.76 -6.47 -23.75
C LEU A 534 -4.37 -5.88 -23.53
N LEU A 535 -4.04 -5.58 -22.27
CA LEU A 535 -2.73 -5.08 -21.90
C LEU A 535 -1.62 -6.08 -22.19
N GLN A 536 -1.90 -7.39 -22.04
CA GLN A 536 -0.98 -8.44 -22.43
C GLN A 536 -0.68 -8.42 -23.93
N MET A 537 -1.66 -8.15 -24.78
CA MET A 537 -1.46 -7.99 -26.22
C MET A 537 -0.59 -6.77 -26.53
N ILE A 538 -0.86 -5.64 -25.84
CA ILE A 538 -0.05 -4.41 -25.98
C ILE A 538 1.40 -4.67 -25.58
N VAL A 539 1.64 -5.26 -24.42
CA VAL A 539 3.00 -5.48 -23.89
C VAL A 539 3.79 -6.50 -24.74
N ARG A 540 3.15 -7.58 -25.20
CA ARG A 540 3.86 -8.65 -25.93
C ARG A 540 4.01 -8.39 -27.42
N TYR A 541 3.02 -7.72 -28.04
CA TYR A 541 2.87 -7.64 -29.49
C TYR A 541 2.51 -6.23 -29.98
N GLY A 542 2.69 -5.22 -29.17
CA GLY A 542 2.17 -3.87 -29.40
C GLY A 542 2.54 -3.27 -30.75
N GLU A 543 3.80 -3.43 -31.16
CA GLU A 543 4.35 -2.93 -32.43
C GLU A 543 4.06 -3.84 -33.64
N LYS A 544 3.51 -5.05 -33.41
CA LYS A 544 3.24 -6.00 -34.49
C LYS A 544 2.07 -5.58 -35.33
N VAL A 545 2.24 -5.65 -36.66
CA VAL A 545 1.16 -5.43 -37.62
C VAL A 545 0.21 -6.62 -37.59
N MET A 546 -1.06 -6.38 -37.30
CA MET A 546 -2.09 -7.41 -37.25
C MET A 546 -2.89 -7.53 -38.53
N CYS A 547 -3.08 -6.44 -39.28
CA CYS A 547 -3.75 -6.41 -40.58
C CYS A 547 -3.37 -5.13 -41.34
N TYR A 548 -3.82 -5.04 -42.59
CA TYR A 548 -3.72 -3.85 -43.42
C TYR A 548 -5.13 -3.35 -43.72
N PHE A 549 -5.31 -2.04 -43.78
CA PHE A 549 -6.55 -1.39 -44.17
C PHE A 549 -6.28 -0.36 -45.27
N GLU A 550 -7.26 -0.14 -46.13
CA GLU A 550 -7.18 0.91 -47.14
C GLU A 550 -7.58 2.26 -46.54
N ASP A 551 -6.74 3.26 -46.70
CA ASP A 551 -7.05 4.65 -46.31
C ASP A 551 -8.01 5.34 -47.28
N GLU A 552 -8.41 6.59 -47.01
CA GLU A 552 -9.30 7.38 -47.86
C GLU A 552 -8.76 7.62 -49.28
N ASN A 553 -7.45 7.42 -49.47
CA ASN A 553 -6.76 7.57 -50.76
C ASN A 553 -6.63 6.24 -51.52
N GLY A 554 -7.01 5.11 -50.91
CA GLY A 554 -6.88 3.76 -51.46
C GLY A 554 -5.50 3.18 -51.30
N GLU A 555 -4.67 3.68 -50.33
CA GLU A 555 -3.38 3.15 -50.01
C GLU A 555 -3.49 2.15 -48.83
N GLU A 556 -2.82 0.99 -48.95
CA GLU A 556 -2.78 0.01 -47.86
C GLU A 556 -1.89 0.52 -46.70
N GLN A 557 -2.50 0.75 -45.54
CA GLN A 557 -1.80 1.14 -44.32
C GLN A 557 -1.74 -0.04 -43.33
N PRO A 558 -0.60 -0.26 -42.67
CA PRO A 558 -0.49 -1.29 -41.64
C PRO A 558 -1.19 -0.85 -40.36
N LEU A 559 -1.95 -1.75 -39.75
CA LEU A 559 -2.58 -1.54 -38.43
C LEU A 559 -1.87 -2.39 -37.39
N THR A 560 -1.24 -1.74 -36.43
CA THR A 560 -0.58 -2.40 -35.30
C THR A 560 -1.56 -2.75 -34.17
N VAL A 561 -1.15 -3.61 -33.25
CA VAL A 561 -1.94 -3.98 -32.07
C VAL A 561 -2.26 -2.75 -31.21
N ILE A 562 -1.27 -1.87 -30.98
CA ILE A 562 -1.48 -0.63 -30.20
C ILE A 562 -2.49 0.28 -30.89
N GLU A 563 -2.34 0.53 -32.19
CA GLU A 563 -3.26 1.38 -32.95
C GLU A 563 -4.68 0.82 -32.95
N CYS A 564 -4.84 -0.49 -33.17
CA CYS A 564 -6.15 -1.13 -33.14
C CYS A 564 -6.84 -0.99 -31.80
N ILE A 565 -6.15 -1.25 -30.69
CA ILE A 565 -6.75 -1.14 -29.35
C ILE A 565 -7.05 0.32 -29.02
N SER A 566 -6.11 1.21 -29.29
CA SER A 566 -6.23 2.63 -28.99
C SER A 566 -7.35 3.31 -29.79
N SER A 567 -7.40 3.12 -31.13
CA SER A 567 -8.45 3.69 -31.98
C SER A 567 -9.82 3.15 -31.58
N SER A 568 -9.93 1.84 -31.36
CA SER A 568 -11.20 1.21 -30.97
C SER A 568 -11.74 1.70 -29.61
N LEU A 569 -10.85 1.99 -28.66
CA LEU A 569 -11.28 2.58 -27.38
C LEU A 569 -11.67 4.06 -27.56
N LYS A 570 -10.92 4.83 -28.38
CA LYS A 570 -11.20 6.25 -28.64
C LYS A 570 -12.50 6.46 -29.41
N GLU A 571 -12.82 5.58 -30.39
CA GLU A 571 -14.07 5.63 -31.17
C GLU A 571 -15.31 5.51 -30.28
N ASP A 572 -15.24 4.69 -29.22
CA ASP A 572 -16.36 4.50 -28.28
C ASP A 572 -16.21 5.35 -27.01
N GLU A 573 -15.29 6.32 -26.96
CA GLU A 573 -14.98 7.17 -25.81
C GLU A 573 -14.65 6.38 -24.52
N LEU A 574 -14.11 5.17 -24.67
CA LEU A 574 -13.75 4.28 -23.58
C LEU A 574 -12.28 4.44 -23.16
N GLN A 575 -12.00 4.13 -21.91
CA GLN A 575 -10.64 4.08 -21.35
C GLN A 575 -10.50 2.84 -20.44
N PHE A 576 -9.28 2.38 -20.24
CA PHE A 576 -9.02 1.40 -19.21
C PHE A 576 -9.38 1.96 -17.83
N HIS A 577 -9.96 1.12 -16.98
CA HIS A 577 -10.41 1.51 -15.65
C HIS A 577 -9.22 1.67 -14.68
N TYR A 578 -8.17 0.86 -14.88
CA TYR A 578 -6.99 0.89 -14.04
C TYR A 578 -6.04 2.05 -14.43
N PRO A 579 -5.66 2.93 -13.49
CA PRO A 579 -4.76 4.06 -13.80
C PRO A 579 -3.42 3.63 -14.38
N LEU A 580 -2.84 2.52 -13.91
CA LEU A 580 -1.59 1.98 -14.41
C LEU A 580 -1.73 1.48 -15.85
N ASP A 581 -2.84 0.80 -16.17
CA ASP A 581 -3.12 0.28 -17.50
C ASP A 581 -3.31 1.42 -18.51
N ARG A 582 -3.96 2.53 -18.11
CA ARG A 582 -4.05 3.76 -18.93
C ARG A 582 -2.68 4.38 -19.21
N ARG A 583 -1.78 4.39 -18.20
CA ARG A 583 -0.41 4.90 -18.39
C ARG A 583 0.35 4.05 -19.38
N ILE A 584 0.28 2.71 -19.26
CA ILE A 584 0.95 1.80 -20.19
C ILE A 584 0.44 1.98 -21.61
N LEU A 585 -0.87 2.07 -21.82
CA LEU A 585 -1.43 2.32 -23.16
C LEU A 585 -0.96 3.66 -23.73
N LYS A 586 -1.00 4.73 -22.92
CA LYS A 586 -0.57 6.06 -23.36
C LYS A 586 0.93 6.10 -23.70
N GLU A 587 1.77 5.42 -22.95
CA GLU A 587 3.19 5.32 -23.26
C GLU A 587 3.43 4.47 -24.50
N ALA A 588 2.69 3.38 -24.69
CA ALA A 588 2.72 2.59 -25.91
C ALA A 588 2.38 3.42 -27.14
N GLU A 589 1.34 4.26 -27.09
CA GLU A 589 0.98 5.18 -28.17
C GLU A 589 2.09 6.19 -28.48
N ASN A 590 2.72 6.77 -27.45
CA ASN A 590 3.73 7.80 -27.60
C ASN A 590 5.02 7.28 -28.26
N HIS A 591 5.37 6.01 -28.02
CA HIS A 591 6.63 5.42 -28.47
C HIS A 591 6.49 4.50 -29.69
N LEU A 592 5.26 4.23 -30.15
CA LEU A 592 5.00 3.30 -31.26
C LEU A 592 5.81 3.61 -32.54
N HIS A 593 6.00 4.90 -32.84
CA HIS A 593 6.69 5.35 -34.04
C HIS A 593 8.19 5.63 -33.82
N ASP A 594 8.73 5.34 -32.64
CA ASP A 594 10.15 5.48 -32.37
C ASP A 594 10.95 4.40 -33.10
N GLU A 595 12.10 4.76 -33.67
CA GLU A 595 12.94 3.84 -34.41
C GLU A 595 13.44 2.70 -33.48
N GLY A 596 13.09 1.46 -33.83
CA GLY A 596 13.48 0.27 -33.06
C GLY A 596 12.65 0.00 -31.83
N PHE A 597 11.49 0.62 -31.67
CA PHE A 597 10.57 0.32 -30.56
C PHE A 597 10.11 -1.15 -30.61
N VAL A 598 10.33 -1.86 -29.50
CA VAL A 598 9.81 -3.21 -29.24
C VAL A 598 9.09 -3.16 -27.91
N SER A 599 7.78 -3.31 -27.95
CA SER A 599 6.88 -3.11 -26.79
C SER A 599 7.30 -3.95 -25.59
N GLU A 600 7.51 -5.26 -25.76
CA GLU A 600 7.90 -6.17 -24.67
C GLU A 600 9.21 -5.70 -24.00
N ARG A 601 10.23 -5.35 -24.78
CA ARG A 601 11.51 -4.88 -24.25
C ARG A 601 11.36 -3.54 -23.53
N TYR A 602 10.66 -2.59 -24.15
CA TYR A 602 10.44 -1.25 -23.60
C TYR A 602 9.80 -1.32 -22.21
N PHE A 603 8.69 -2.04 -22.08
CA PHE A 603 7.97 -2.13 -20.79
C PHE A 603 8.68 -3.00 -19.76
N LEU A 604 9.43 -4.03 -20.14
CA LEU A 604 10.22 -4.82 -19.20
C LEU A 604 11.40 -4.05 -18.61
N THR A 605 11.96 -3.09 -19.36
CA THR A 605 13.11 -2.26 -18.93
C THR A 605 12.67 -0.88 -18.43
N HIS A 606 11.36 -0.64 -18.32
CA HIS A 606 10.82 0.66 -17.96
C HIS A 606 11.32 1.17 -16.61
N PRO A 607 11.71 2.47 -16.48
CA PRO A 607 12.28 3.05 -15.26
C PRO A 607 11.28 3.12 -14.10
N ASP A 608 9.96 3.12 -14.38
CA ASP A 608 8.93 3.00 -13.36
C ASP A 608 8.79 1.53 -12.92
N PRO A 609 9.06 1.22 -11.63
CA PRO A 609 9.01 -0.15 -11.13
C PRO A 609 7.61 -0.77 -11.17
N GLU A 610 6.53 0.03 -11.15
CA GLU A 610 5.16 -0.49 -11.24
C GLU A 610 4.87 -0.95 -12.67
N ILE A 611 5.26 -0.17 -13.67
CA ILE A 611 5.10 -0.52 -15.10
C ILE A 611 5.93 -1.75 -15.44
N SER A 612 7.21 -1.78 -15.08
CA SER A 612 8.09 -2.91 -15.40
C SER A 612 7.69 -4.20 -14.68
N LYS A 613 7.15 -4.10 -13.46
CA LYS A 613 6.58 -5.25 -12.73
C LYS A 613 5.34 -5.81 -13.42
N GLN A 614 4.38 -4.94 -13.77
CA GLN A 614 3.17 -5.32 -14.48
C GLN A 614 3.50 -5.96 -15.83
N ALA A 615 4.43 -5.36 -16.59
CA ALA A 615 4.91 -5.91 -17.85
C ALA A 615 5.53 -7.31 -17.68
N ALA A 616 6.34 -7.52 -16.65
CA ALA A 616 6.95 -8.81 -16.36
C ALA A 616 5.89 -9.89 -16.01
N GLU A 617 4.82 -9.52 -15.31
CA GLU A 617 3.70 -10.42 -15.03
C GLU A 617 2.97 -10.83 -16.31
N LEU A 618 2.73 -9.88 -17.22
CA LEU A 618 2.03 -10.08 -18.49
C LEU A 618 2.87 -10.83 -19.53
N ALA A 619 4.19 -10.63 -19.56
CA ALA A 619 5.11 -11.30 -20.46
C ALA A 619 5.41 -12.75 -20.06
N SER A 620 5.14 -13.16 -18.81
CA SER A 620 5.47 -14.50 -18.32
C SER A 620 4.43 -15.55 -18.74
N ASP A 621 4.90 -16.71 -19.28
CA ASP A 621 4.05 -17.82 -19.67
C ASP A 621 3.93 -18.87 -18.56
N ARG A 622 2.71 -19.26 -18.23
CA ARG A 622 2.44 -20.32 -17.24
C ARG A 622 2.78 -21.73 -17.75
N TYR A 623 2.59 -21.96 -19.04
CA TYR A 623 2.85 -23.24 -19.68
C TYR A 623 3.65 -23.05 -20.95
N GLN A 624 4.78 -23.74 -21.06
CA GLN A 624 5.49 -23.89 -22.32
C GLN A 624 5.15 -25.25 -22.94
N LEU A 625 4.84 -25.25 -24.23
CA LEU A 625 4.61 -26.45 -24.98
C LEU A 625 5.86 -27.32 -25.00
N SER A 626 5.72 -28.59 -24.60
CA SER A 626 6.84 -29.51 -24.68
C SER A 626 7.22 -29.77 -26.13
N LYS A 627 8.52 -29.96 -26.43
CA LYS A 627 9.00 -30.34 -27.76
C LYS A 627 8.34 -31.58 -28.36
N TYR A 628 7.67 -32.39 -27.54
CA TYR A 628 6.92 -33.58 -27.98
C TYR A 628 5.61 -33.17 -28.66
N HIS A 629 4.91 -32.18 -28.17
CA HIS A 629 3.66 -31.66 -28.74
C HIS A 629 3.86 -30.81 -29.99
N SER A 630 5.01 -30.10 -30.08
CA SER A 630 5.35 -29.31 -31.27
C SER A 630 5.78 -30.14 -32.48
N LYS A 631 6.05 -31.47 -32.34
CA LYS A 631 6.42 -32.35 -33.44
C LYS A 631 5.23 -33.01 -34.15
N GLY A 632 4.02 -32.93 -33.57
CA GLY A 632 2.86 -33.65 -34.08
C GLY A 632 1.80 -32.80 -34.78
N GLN A 633 1.70 -31.53 -34.49
CA GLN A 633 0.79 -30.56 -35.12
C GLN A 633 1.46 -29.20 -35.15
N ALA A 634 1.36 -28.45 -36.27
CA ALA A 634 1.71 -27.04 -36.32
C ALA A 634 0.79 -26.28 -35.35
N ILE A 635 1.34 -25.83 -34.22
CA ILE A 635 0.59 -25.04 -33.24
C ILE A 635 0.74 -23.60 -33.67
N ILE A 636 -0.38 -23.01 -34.07
CA ILE A 636 -0.47 -21.59 -34.44
C ILE A 636 -0.21 -20.77 -33.15
N THR A 637 0.73 -19.86 -33.20
CA THR A 637 1.07 -18.98 -32.07
C THR A 637 0.07 -17.84 -31.91
N ASP A 638 0.05 -17.19 -30.74
CA ASP A 638 -0.80 -16.00 -30.53
C ASP A 638 -0.43 -14.89 -31.52
N GLU A 639 0.86 -14.75 -31.86
CA GLU A 639 1.37 -13.77 -32.83
C GLU A 639 0.78 -13.98 -34.23
N GLU A 640 0.59 -15.22 -34.66
CA GLU A 640 -0.04 -15.57 -35.95
C GLU A 640 -1.54 -15.34 -36.00
N ARG A 641 -2.19 -15.14 -34.86
CA ARG A 641 -3.65 -14.97 -34.71
C ARG A 641 -4.05 -13.61 -34.16
N LEU A 642 -3.17 -12.63 -34.14
CA LEU A 642 -3.47 -11.30 -33.59
C LEU A 642 -4.70 -10.67 -34.22
N TYR A 643 -4.89 -10.83 -35.53
CA TYR A 643 -6.04 -10.33 -36.29
C TYR A 643 -7.40 -10.90 -35.81
N GLU A 644 -7.39 -12.07 -35.16
CA GLU A 644 -8.59 -12.70 -34.57
C GLU A 644 -8.70 -12.42 -33.08
N LEU A 645 -7.57 -12.51 -32.35
CA LEU A 645 -7.52 -12.41 -30.89
C LEU A 645 -7.83 -11.00 -30.38
N VAL A 646 -7.19 -9.98 -30.97
CA VAL A 646 -7.31 -8.58 -30.48
C VAL A 646 -8.75 -8.06 -30.64
N PRO A 647 -9.42 -8.17 -31.81
CA PRO A 647 -10.81 -7.72 -31.94
C PRO A 647 -11.77 -8.49 -31.00
N ARG A 648 -11.53 -9.80 -30.79
CA ARG A 648 -12.36 -10.59 -29.89
C ARG A 648 -12.22 -10.11 -28.44
N LEU A 649 -11.00 -9.85 -27.97
CA LEU A 649 -10.75 -9.33 -26.61
C LEU A 649 -11.35 -7.93 -26.42
N LEU A 650 -11.30 -7.08 -27.46
CA LEU A 650 -11.96 -5.76 -27.46
C LEU A 650 -13.47 -5.89 -27.33
N ILE A 651 -14.10 -6.79 -28.10
CA ILE A 651 -15.53 -7.04 -28.01
C ILE A 651 -15.90 -7.56 -26.62
N ASP A 652 -15.15 -8.51 -26.05
CA ASP A 652 -15.37 -9.06 -24.73
C ASP A 652 -15.26 -7.98 -23.63
N PHE A 653 -14.32 -7.04 -23.78
CA PHE A 653 -14.16 -5.93 -22.86
C PHE A 653 -15.31 -4.94 -22.95
N LYS A 654 -15.65 -4.45 -24.17
CA LYS A 654 -16.74 -3.53 -24.42
C LYS A 654 -18.09 -4.11 -23.99
N LEU A 655 -18.35 -5.39 -24.29
CA LEU A 655 -19.54 -6.12 -23.87
C LEU A 655 -19.72 -6.12 -22.35
N SER A 656 -18.62 -6.32 -21.59
CA SER A 656 -18.70 -6.30 -20.13
C SER A 656 -19.06 -4.93 -19.56
N ILE A 657 -18.64 -3.85 -20.21
CA ILE A 657 -19.01 -2.49 -19.81
C ILE A 657 -20.51 -2.28 -20.03
N VAL A 658 -21.01 -2.67 -21.21
CA VAL A 658 -22.45 -2.56 -21.54
C VAL A 658 -23.31 -3.39 -20.58
N GLU A 659 -22.88 -4.62 -20.25
CA GLU A 659 -23.60 -5.50 -19.30
C GLU A 659 -23.66 -4.89 -17.88
N GLU A 660 -22.58 -4.28 -17.41
CA GLU A 660 -22.59 -3.63 -16.09
C GLU A 660 -23.46 -2.38 -16.09
N GLU A 661 -23.42 -1.57 -17.16
CA GLU A 661 -24.28 -0.40 -17.30
C GLU A 661 -25.77 -0.80 -17.36
N MET A 662 -26.09 -1.88 -18.06
CA MET A 662 -27.44 -2.46 -18.06
C MET A 662 -27.89 -2.88 -16.66
N LYS A 663 -27.00 -3.48 -15.90
CA LYS A 663 -27.26 -3.90 -14.51
C LYS A 663 -27.49 -2.68 -13.59
N HIS A 664 -26.65 -1.64 -13.72
CA HIS A 664 -26.84 -0.38 -12.99
C HIS A 664 -28.18 0.30 -13.35
N THR A 665 -28.53 0.30 -14.63
CA THR A 665 -29.81 0.83 -15.12
C THR A 665 -31.00 0.08 -14.52
N LEU A 666 -30.92 -1.26 -14.42
CA LEU A 666 -31.94 -2.08 -13.75
C LEU A 666 -32.00 -1.84 -12.24
N GLN A 667 -30.85 -1.67 -11.57
CA GLN A 667 -30.80 -1.35 -10.15
C GLN A 667 -31.40 0.03 -9.86
N ALA A 668 -31.20 1.01 -10.76
CA ALA A 668 -31.81 2.32 -10.64
C ALA A 668 -33.34 2.26 -10.69
N LEU A 669 -33.92 1.37 -11.49
CA LEU A 669 -35.38 1.13 -11.54
C LEU A 669 -35.94 0.56 -10.22
N ALA A 670 -35.12 -0.09 -9.40
CA ALA A 670 -35.55 -0.60 -8.09
C ALA A 670 -35.63 0.50 -7.01
N ASN A 671 -35.14 1.71 -7.30
CA ASN A 671 -35.24 2.84 -6.37
C ASN A 671 -36.70 3.37 -6.30
N PRO A 672 -37.33 3.42 -5.10
CA PRO A 672 -38.72 3.89 -4.94
C PRO A 672 -38.97 5.30 -5.47
N ASP A 673 -37.99 6.21 -5.41
CA ASP A 673 -38.09 7.58 -5.91
C ASP A 673 -38.16 7.67 -7.44
N ILE A 674 -37.60 6.68 -8.12
CA ILE A 674 -37.61 6.56 -9.57
C ILE A 674 -38.83 5.76 -10.01
N TYR A 675 -39.13 4.66 -9.35
CA TYR A 675 -40.28 3.81 -9.64
C TYR A 675 -41.61 4.55 -9.55
N ASN A 676 -41.74 5.48 -8.60
CA ASN A 676 -42.92 6.30 -8.39
C ASN A 676 -43.03 7.53 -9.33
N ASN A 677 -42.01 7.76 -10.18
CA ASN A 677 -42.02 8.85 -11.18
C ASN A 677 -42.08 8.26 -12.59
N PRO A 678 -43.25 8.33 -13.29
CA PRO A 678 -43.45 7.70 -14.60
C PRO A 678 -42.51 8.21 -15.70
N GLU A 679 -42.15 9.51 -15.68
CA GLU A 679 -41.27 10.13 -16.69
C GLU A 679 -39.83 9.59 -16.55
N LYS A 680 -39.28 9.59 -15.33
CA LYS A 680 -37.95 9.07 -15.07
C LYS A 680 -37.85 7.54 -15.31
N CYS A 681 -38.92 6.82 -14.98
CA CYS A 681 -38.98 5.38 -15.24
C CYS A 681 -38.95 5.10 -16.76
N GLN A 682 -39.65 5.92 -17.55
CA GLN A 682 -39.65 5.79 -19.01
C GLN A 682 -38.30 6.15 -19.65
N GLU A 683 -37.61 7.18 -19.15
CA GLU A 683 -36.25 7.55 -19.60
C GLU A 683 -35.25 6.40 -19.34
N ILE A 684 -35.24 5.85 -18.14
CA ILE A 684 -34.35 4.73 -17.76
C ILE A 684 -34.66 3.48 -18.59
N MET A 685 -35.94 3.18 -18.81
CA MET A 685 -36.34 2.06 -19.66
C MET A 685 -35.96 2.27 -21.14
N GLN A 686 -35.95 3.49 -21.62
CA GLN A 686 -35.49 3.81 -22.95
C GLN A 686 -33.97 3.63 -23.06
N HIS A 687 -33.22 4.13 -22.09
CA HIS A 687 -31.77 3.92 -22.02
C HIS A 687 -31.40 2.42 -21.96
N TYR A 688 -32.10 1.62 -21.15
CA TYR A 688 -31.92 0.18 -21.12
C TYR A 688 -32.14 -0.49 -22.49
N LYS A 689 -33.17 -0.06 -23.24
CA LYS A 689 -33.41 -0.59 -24.58
C LYS A 689 -32.32 -0.20 -25.58
N GLU A 690 -31.72 0.99 -25.42
CA GLU A 690 -30.58 1.43 -26.23
C GLU A 690 -29.35 0.60 -25.97
N LEU A 691 -29.03 0.36 -24.68
CA LEU A 691 -27.95 -0.55 -24.28
C LEU A 691 -28.18 -1.98 -24.83
N GLN A 692 -29.41 -2.47 -24.80
CA GLN A 692 -29.77 -3.81 -25.32
C GLN A 692 -29.55 -3.88 -26.84
N LYS A 693 -29.82 -2.80 -27.60
CA LYS A 693 -29.55 -2.74 -29.05
C LYS A 693 -28.05 -2.80 -29.35
N ILE A 694 -27.19 -2.33 -28.44
CA ILE A 694 -25.73 -2.41 -28.55
C ILE A 694 -25.23 -3.79 -28.12
N GLN A 695 -25.76 -4.34 -27.02
CA GLN A 695 -25.40 -5.63 -26.48
C GLN A 695 -25.61 -6.79 -27.47
N ILE A 696 -26.78 -6.86 -28.12
CA ILE A 696 -27.15 -7.99 -28.97
C ILE A 696 -26.16 -8.22 -30.12
N PRO A 697 -25.78 -7.24 -30.95
CA PRO A 697 -24.80 -7.42 -32.01
C PRO A 697 -23.39 -7.76 -31.48
N MET A 698 -22.99 -7.18 -30.34
CA MET A 698 -21.71 -7.48 -29.71
C MET A 698 -21.65 -8.92 -29.21
N ALA A 699 -22.72 -9.37 -28.56
CA ALA A 699 -22.84 -10.74 -28.07
C ALA A 699 -22.80 -11.76 -29.21
N GLN A 700 -23.47 -11.49 -30.34
CA GLN A 700 -23.41 -12.31 -31.54
C GLN A 700 -21.99 -12.41 -32.12
N LYS A 701 -21.24 -11.29 -32.15
CA LYS A 701 -19.86 -11.25 -32.60
C LYS A 701 -18.88 -11.93 -31.62
N ALA A 702 -19.18 -11.93 -30.33
CA ALA A 702 -18.37 -12.63 -29.31
C ALA A 702 -18.51 -14.14 -29.36
N GLY A 703 -19.49 -14.68 -30.11
CA GLY A 703 -19.74 -16.12 -30.30
C GLY A 703 -20.60 -16.75 -29.21
N ASP A 704 -21.86 -16.88 -29.46
CA ASP A 704 -22.88 -17.88 -29.05
C ASP A 704 -23.05 -18.34 -27.60
N ARG A 705 -22.58 -17.65 -26.58
CA ARG A 705 -22.88 -18.06 -25.20
C ARG A 705 -23.51 -16.96 -24.34
N VAL A 706 -24.21 -16.04 -24.92
CA VAL A 706 -25.05 -15.10 -24.16
C VAL A 706 -26.44 -15.72 -23.99
N ILE A 707 -26.72 -16.25 -22.83
CA ILE A 707 -28.08 -16.58 -22.43
C ILE A 707 -28.75 -15.25 -22.12
N LEU A 708 -29.58 -14.80 -23.05
CA LEU A 708 -30.51 -13.69 -22.81
C LEU A 708 -31.46 -14.12 -21.68
N ARG A 709 -31.24 -13.60 -20.47
CA ARG A 709 -32.15 -13.76 -19.33
C ARG A 709 -33.15 -12.65 -19.29
#